data_2acec32da5c1c0559d25193ac0cdf64f
#
_entry.id   2acec32da5c1c0559d25193ac0cdf64f
#
_cell.length_a   1.000
_cell.length_b   1.000
_cell.length_c   1.000
_cell.angle_alpha   90.00
_cell.angle_beta   90.00
_cell.angle_gamma   90.00
#
_symmetry.space_group_name_H-M   'P 1'
#
loop_
_entity.id
_entity.type
_entity.pdbx_description
1 polymer ?
#
loop_
_entity_poly.entity_id
_entity_poly.type
_entity_poly.pdbx_seq_one_letter_code
_entity_poly.pdbx_strand_id
1 'polypeptide(L)'
;MNEKLDVLSEVQLKAINIKEGPAMIIAGPGSGKTKVIASRIATLINKHNVDPSSILAMTFTNKAADEMRERCKSLTQCENINIFTFHSLSAFLLRRYGLKIGIDQNFTIFDDGDQLRVIKKVFKDANKDPKKLPFKASTLLNEISNFKNKNIRYNEVSKLEDNDYSELISDFYKRYEDELKNSNALDFDDLLVRTADLLNNSNEIRDMLEEKYKYLLVDEFQDTNKIQMDISIKLSEKNKNIFVVGDPDQSIYSWRNAEPRNLLDFQKYFPEVEIIKLDQNYRSTKSIISVADELISHNDERFERELWTENIQGNQAVLVTAKNPKLEAEFVTREINYLIGNGYSPEQIAVMYRVNSQSRSMEDLLKEWNISYRLIGAVSFRERREIKDLLSYFSILINPNDEISLSRIINTPRRAISDKTFDLIRSAYSKQDKYSGLLNFILSKPWNENIKLTPRATKGLEDFANIISDLIGKIKTLNPEIMVQEILDKSKYLKYLEDDPDFDNRLRNIEELRIKAREIGFEIEDPFYKNLEFVQRFSLINNDESINNSDSGIDKEKVTLITLHQAKGLEYSVVFIIGFEQGLLPHARSLENLKEMEEERRICYVGITRAKERLYLSNCSQRFTWNNSGKNMFSQTQLPSQFLSEIPGDLFKTAEYSNSGEIIFVERKFDKKVLNKTKNKKVLGNNFNISDVVIHKVFGEGVILNISKENEEELLIKFENHDKPKLILSAFGSLSKKIESSDQDFDYLKGLNNSNSDDDFSEYFND
;
A
#
# COMPACT_ATOMS: atom_id res chain seq x y z
N MET A 1 31.85 -14.39 -18.63
CA MET A 1 30.96 -14.86 -17.55
C MET A 1 31.48 -14.54 -16.15
N ASN A 2 32.80 -14.59 -15.91
CA ASN A 2 33.38 -14.27 -14.60
C ASN A 2 33.37 -12.77 -14.24
N GLU A 3 33.50 -11.86 -15.20
CA GLU A 3 33.60 -10.41 -14.94
C GLU A 3 32.39 -9.74 -14.30
N LYS A 4 31.16 -10.30 -14.44
CA LYS A 4 29.95 -9.73 -13.82
C LYS A 4 29.62 -10.28 -12.42
N LEU A 5 30.25 -11.38 -12.02
CA LEU A 5 30.14 -11.98 -10.68
C LEU A 5 31.20 -11.45 -9.72
N ASP A 6 32.27 -10.84 -10.22
CA ASP A 6 33.42 -10.36 -9.42
C ASP A 6 33.13 -9.15 -8.51
N VAL A 7 31.87 -8.68 -8.45
CA VAL A 7 31.44 -7.55 -7.59
C VAL A 7 30.52 -8.01 -6.44
N LEU A 8 30.50 -9.30 -6.13
CA LEU A 8 29.69 -9.84 -5.03
C LEU A 8 30.58 -10.08 -3.79
N SER A 9 30.06 -9.74 -2.59
CA SER A 9 30.77 -10.03 -1.34
C SER A 9 30.78 -11.53 -1.04
N GLU A 10 31.68 -11.97 -0.16
CA GLU A 10 31.74 -13.38 0.25
C GLU A 10 30.41 -13.87 0.83
N VAL A 11 29.73 -13.04 1.61
CA VAL A 11 28.41 -13.39 2.19
C VAL A 11 27.33 -13.50 1.10
N GLN A 12 27.35 -12.60 0.12
CA GLN A 12 26.45 -12.70 -1.04
C GLN A 12 26.73 -13.96 -1.86
N LEU A 13 28.02 -14.30 -2.09
CA LEU A 13 28.41 -15.53 -2.77
C LEU A 13 27.97 -16.78 -2.00
N LYS A 14 28.07 -16.77 -0.67
CA LYS A 14 27.53 -17.85 0.17
C LYS A 14 26.04 -18.05 -0.09
N ALA A 15 25.23 -16.97 -0.03
CA ALA A 15 23.78 -17.02 -0.27
C ALA A 15 23.42 -17.55 -1.68
N ILE A 16 24.14 -17.12 -2.69
CA ILE A 16 23.89 -17.48 -4.09
C ILE A 16 24.24 -18.96 -4.36
N ASN A 17 25.24 -19.52 -3.67
CA ASN A 17 25.71 -20.89 -3.88
C ASN A 17 24.93 -21.95 -3.12
N ILE A 18 23.96 -21.61 -2.27
CA ILE A 18 23.05 -22.60 -1.66
C ILE A 18 22.31 -23.32 -2.80
N LYS A 19 22.49 -24.61 -3.00
CA LYS A 19 21.87 -25.34 -4.11
C LYS A 19 20.46 -25.80 -3.75
N GLU A 20 20.29 -26.46 -2.66
CA GLU A 20 19.05 -27.13 -2.22
C GLU A 20 18.73 -26.79 -0.77
N GLY A 21 17.48 -27.00 -0.38
CA GLY A 21 16.97 -26.74 0.96
C GLY A 21 16.42 -25.34 1.18
N PRO A 22 15.77 -25.11 2.32
CA PRO A 22 15.20 -23.82 2.65
C PRO A 22 16.29 -22.82 3.06
N ALA A 23 16.24 -21.61 2.53
CA ALA A 23 17.17 -20.54 2.86
C ALA A 23 16.44 -19.22 3.13
N MET A 24 16.87 -18.51 4.14
CA MET A 24 16.34 -17.20 4.51
C MET A 24 17.46 -16.15 4.53
N ILE A 25 17.31 -15.15 3.71
CA ILE A 25 18.28 -14.06 3.58
C ILE A 25 17.71 -12.81 4.23
N ILE A 26 18.27 -12.44 5.37
CA ILE A 26 17.94 -11.20 6.06
C ILE A 26 18.83 -10.11 5.49
N ALA A 27 18.26 -9.20 4.70
CA ALA A 27 19.03 -8.31 3.88
C ALA A 27 18.66 -6.85 4.14
N GLY A 28 19.57 -6.08 4.72
CA GLY A 28 19.39 -4.65 4.99
C GLY A 28 19.12 -3.79 3.75
N PRO A 29 18.78 -2.51 3.92
CA PRO A 29 18.62 -1.57 2.83
C PRO A 29 19.94 -1.43 2.08
N GLY A 30 19.90 -1.36 0.75
CA GLY A 30 21.11 -1.20 -0.06
C GLY A 30 22.10 -2.37 -0.02
N SER A 31 21.75 -3.54 0.53
CA SER A 31 22.59 -4.74 0.57
C SER A 31 22.58 -5.57 -0.73
N GLY A 32 21.78 -5.16 -1.73
CA GLY A 32 21.69 -5.83 -3.01
C GLY A 32 20.73 -7.03 -3.05
N LYS A 33 19.63 -7.02 -2.29
CA LYS A 33 18.58 -8.07 -2.28
C LYS A 33 18.26 -8.63 -3.66
N THR A 34 17.75 -7.79 -4.54
CA THR A 34 17.33 -8.18 -5.90
C THR A 34 18.52 -8.68 -6.75
N LYS A 35 19.74 -8.15 -6.51
CA LYS A 35 20.98 -8.64 -7.16
C LYS A 35 21.29 -10.08 -6.73
N VAL A 36 21.13 -10.39 -5.44
CA VAL A 36 21.37 -11.75 -4.91
C VAL A 36 20.37 -12.74 -5.49
N ILE A 37 19.07 -12.41 -5.54
CA ILE A 37 18.05 -13.29 -6.13
C ILE A 37 18.36 -13.56 -7.62
N ALA A 38 18.57 -12.51 -8.42
CA ALA A 38 18.85 -12.66 -9.85
C ALA A 38 20.15 -13.44 -10.10
N SER A 39 21.21 -13.20 -9.29
CA SER A 39 22.46 -13.95 -9.39
C SER A 39 22.32 -15.40 -8.95
N ARG A 40 21.44 -15.70 -7.97
CA ARG A 40 21.10 -17.07 -7.58
C ARG A 40 20.38 -17.80 -8.72
N ILE A 41 19.38 -17.18 -9.33
CA ILE A 41 18.69 -17.74 -10.50
C ILE A 41 19.70 -18.06 -11.60
N ALA A 42 20.59 -17.11 -11.91
CA ALA A 42 21.64 -17.30 -12.89
C ALA A 42 22.60 -18.45 -12.51
N THR A 43 22.95 -18.59 -11.23
CA THR A 43 23.79 -19.69 -10.73
C THR A 43 23.10 -21.04 -10.85
N LEU A 44 21.81 -21.13 -10.53
CA LEU A 44 21.01 -22.35 -10.69
C LEU A 44 21.00 -22.81 -12.16
N ILE A 45 20.76 -21.88 -13.10
CA ILE A 45 20.70 -22.18 -14.53
C ILE A 45 22.09 -22.52 -15.07
N ASN A 46 23.06 -21.61 -14.91
CA ASN A 46 24.33 -21.68 -15.61
C ASN A 46 25.34 -22.65 -14.97
N LYS A 47 25.35 -22.80 -13.64
CA LYS A 47 26.30 -23.64 -12.91
C LYS A 47 25.71 -25.01 -12.54
N HIS A 48 24.43 -25.03 -12.20
CA HIS A 48 23.78 -26.26 -11.74
C HIS A 48 22.92 -26.92 -12.83
N ASN A 49 22.83 -26.32 -14.02
CA ASN A 49 22.05 -26.80 -15.17
C ASN A 49 20.56 -27.04 -14.83
N VAL A 50 19.99 -26.18 -13.99
CA VAL A 50 18.57 -26.22 -13.65
C VAL A 50 17.76 -25.69 -14.83
N ASP A 51 16.69 -26.38 -15.20
CA ASP A 51 15.77 -25.91 -16.23
C ASP A 51 15.12 -24.56 -15.79
N PRO A 52 15.25 -23.49 -16.57
CA PRO A 52 14.64 -22.20 -16.26
C PRO A 52 13.13 -22.28 -15.96
N SER A 53 12.40 -23.17 -16.64
CA SER A 53 10.96 -23.37 -16.45
C SER A 53 10.61 -23.98 -15.09
N SER A 54 11.58 -24.60 -14.40
CA SER A 54 11.41 -25.16 -13.05
C SER A 54 11.67 -24.17 -11.92
N ILE A 55 12.02 -22.93 -12.26
CA ILE A 55 12.25 -21.86 -11.30
C ILE A 55 11.02 -20.95 -11.26
N LEU A 56 10.47 -20.72 -10.07
CA LEU A 56 9.42 -19.74 -9.80
C LEU A 56 9.96 -18.66 -8.88
N ALA A 57 9.99 -17.43 -9.36
CA ALA A 57 10.35 -16.25 -8.55
C ALA A 57 9.11 -15.37 -8.33
N MET A 58 8.90 -14.97 -7.08
CA MET A 58 7.80 -14.11 -6.71
C MET A 58 8.31 -12.80 -6.12
N THR A 59 7.66 -11.70 -6.51
CA THR A 59 7.95 -10.34 -6.04
C THR A 59 6.68 -9.68 -5.53
N PHE A 60 6.83 -8.52 -4.88
CA PHE A 60 5.68 -7.78 -4.36
C PHE A 60 5.01 -6.90 -5.42
N THR A 61 5.76 -6.31 -6.36
CA THR A 61 5.25 -5.41 -7.39
C THR A 61 5.58 -5.88 -8.80
N ASN A 62 4.75 -5.51 -9.79
CA ASN A 62 4.99 -5.84 -11.19
C ASN A 62 6.30 -5.22 -11.69
N LYS A 63 6.61 -3.98 -11.25
CA LYS A 63 7.88 -3.34 -11.57
C LYS A 63 9.07 -4.16 -11.09
N ALA A 64 9.05 -4.65 -9.84
CA ALA A 64 10.13 -5.50 -9.32
C ALA A 64 10.23 -6.82 -10.11
N ALA A 65 9.09 -7.38 -10.57
CA ALA A 65 9.08 -8.55 -11.43
C ALA A 65 9.71 -8.26 -12.80
N ASP A 66 9.41 -7.12 -13.42
CA ASP A 66 9.99 -6.71 -14.70
C ASP A 66 11.50 -6.43 -14.58
N GLU A 67 11.93 -5.67 -13.57
CA GLU A 67 13.35 -5.44 -13.29
C GLU A 67 14.12 -6.74 -13.02
N MET A 68 13.51 -7.68 -12.28
CA MET A 68 14.11 -9.00 -12.03
C MET A 68 14.22 -9.79 -13.32
N ARG A 69 13.20 -9.76 -14.20
CA ARG A 69 13.18 -10.42 -15.49
C ARG A 69 14.27 -9.91 -16.41
N GLU A 70 14.41 -8.59 -16.56
CA GLU A 70 15.46 -7.96 -17.35
C GLU A 70 16.86 -8.34 -16.83
N ARG A 71 17.04 -8.30 -15.51
CA ARG A 71 18.30 -8.65 -14.87
C ARG A 71 18.65 -10.13 -15.07
N CYS A 72 17.68 -11.02 -14.89
CA CYS A 72 17.87 -12.45 -15.18
C CYS A 72 18.20 -12.69 -16.65
N LYS A 73 17.49 -12.06 -17.58
CA LYS A 73 17.77 -12.12 -19.02
C LYS A 73 19.22 -11.69 -19.34
N SER A 74 19.69 -10.62 -18.72
CA SER A 74 21.07 -10.12 -18.90
C SER A 74 22.14 -11.06 -18.37
N LEU A 75 21.84 -11.90 -17.36
CA LEU A 75 22.77 -12.81 -16.71
C LEU A 75 22.74 -14.23 -17.30
N THR A 76 21.60 -14.68 -17.81
CA THR A 76 21.37 -16.07 -18.24
C THR A 76 21.14 -16.21 -19.74
N GLN A 77 20.74 -15.15 -20.44
CA GLN A 77 20.22 -15.15 -21.82
C GLN A 77 18.97 -16.03 -21.99
N CYS A 78 18.30 -16.41 -20.89
CA CYS A 78 17.06 -17.19 -20.89
C CYS A 78 15.85 -16.24 -20.74
N GLU A 79 14.78 -16.51 -21.50
CA GLU A 79 13.53 -15.76 -21.45
C GLU A 79 12.45 -16.51 -20.66
N ASN A 80 12.55 -17.83 -20.50
CA ASN A 80 11.51 -18.70 -19.97
C ASN A 80 11.59 -18.92 -18.45
N ILE A 81 11.92 -17.87 -17.68
CA ILE A 81 11.92 -17.95 -16.21
C ILE A 81 10.55 -17.45 -15.71
N ASN A 82 9.92 -18.22 -14.81
CA ASN A 82 8.62 -17.84 -14.25
C ASN A 82 8.82 -16.79 -13.15
N ILE A 83 8.59 -15.53 -13.47
CA ILE A 83 8.71 -14.41 -12.54
C ILE A 83 7.34 -13.73 -12.47
N PHE A 84 6.71 -13.72 -11.28
CA PHE A 84 5.36 -13.22 -11.03
C PHE A 84 5.28 -12.37 -9.77
N THR A 85 4.21 -11.57 -9.64
CA THR A 85 3.71 -11.17 -8.33
C THR A 85 2.79 -12.27 -7.79
N PHE A 86 2.52 -12.28 -6.46
CA PHE A 86 1.56 -13.23 -5.88
C PHE A 86 0.20 -13.18 -6.58
N HIS A 87 -0.32 -11.99 -6.84
CA HIS A 87 -1.61 -11.81 -7.50
C HIS A 87 -1.59 -12.26 -8.96
N SER A 88 -0.51 -11.97 -9.71
CA SER A 88 -0.41 -12.41 -11.11
C SER A 88 -0.25 -13.92 -11.23
N LEU A 89 0.51 -14.56 -10.33
CA LEU A 89 0.56 -16.03 -10.24
C LEU A 89 -0.82 -16.60 -9.90
N SER A 90 -1.51 -16.04 -8.93
CA SER A 90 -2.85 -16.48 -8.52
C SER A 90 -3.85 -16.36 -9.66
N ALA A 91 -3.89 -15.23 -10.36
CA ALA A 91 -4.76 -15.07 -11.52
C ALA A 91 -4.43 -16.09 -12.64
N PHE A 92 -3.14 -16.32 -12.90
CA PHE A 92 -2.69 -17.33 -13.87
C PHE A 92 -3.15 -18.75 -13.49
N LEU A 93 -2.96 -19.15 -12.22
CA LEU A 93 -3.36 -20.47 -11.74
C LEU A 93 -4.88 -20.65 -11.75
N LEU A 94 -5.64 -19.66 -11.34
CA LEU A 94 -7.10 -19.71 -11.31
C LEU A 94 -7.70 -19.77 -12.72
N ARG A 95 -7.15 -19.05 -13.70
CA ARG A 95 -7.59 -19.15 -15.09
C ARG A 95 -7.34 -20.53 -15.68
N ARG A 96 -6.24 -21.17 -15.30
CA ARG A 96 -5.85 -22.48 -15.84
C ARG A 96 -6.52 -23.65 -15.13
N TYR A 97 -6.69 -23.55 -13.82
CA TYR A 97 -7.12 -24.67 -12.97
C TYR A 97 -8.35 -24.36 -12.12
N GLY A 98 -8.86 -23.13 -12.12
CA GLY A 98 -9.96 -22.67 -11.27
C GLY A 98 -11.27 -23.43 -11.44
N LEU A 99 -11.49 -24.02 -12.62
CA LEU A 99 -12.66 -24.89 -12.87
C LEU A 99 -12.76 -26.05 -11.86
N LYS A 100 -11.63 -26.54 -11.33
CA LYS A 100 -11.61 -27.58 -10.28
C LYS A 100 -12.27 -27.13 -8.97
N ILE A 101 -12.39 -25.83 -8.75
CA ILE A 101 -13.03 -25.21 -7.57
C ILE A 101 -14.22 -24.31 -7.97
N GLY A 102 -14.74 -24.47 -9.20
CA GLY A 102 -15.94 -23.78 -9.68
C GLY A 102 -15.74 -22.33 -10.12
N ILE A 103 -14.50 -21.92 -10.45
CA ILE A 103 -14.17 -20.59 -10.98
C ILE A 103 -14.00 -20.70 -12.49
N ASP A 104 -14.78 -19.92 -13.26
CA ASP A 104 -14.67 -19.80 -14.70
C ASP A 104 -13.37 -19.07 -15.09
N GLN A 105 -12.73 -19.49 -16.17
CA GLN A 105 -11.46 -18.92 -16.62
C GLN A 105 -11.57 -17.44 -17.07
N ASN A 106 -12.76 -16.97 -17.45
CA ASN A 106 -13.01 -15.63 -17.97
C ASN A 106 -13.47 -14.64 -16.89
N PHE A 107 -13.16 -14.90 -15.62
CA PHE A 107 -13.52 -14.00 -14.53
C PHE A 107 -12.91 -12.60 -14.72
N THR A 108 -13.64 -11.57 -14.30
CA THR A 108 -13.15 -10.19 -14.19
C THR A 108 -12.51 -9.96 -12.83
N ILE A 109 -11.44 -9.15 -12.78
CA ILE A 109 -10.83 -8.71 -11.51
C ILE A 109 -11.36 -7.32 -11.19
N PHE A 110 -12.10 -7.21 -10.08
CA PHE A 110 -12.66 -5.96 -9.62
C PHE A 110 -11.67 -5.17 -8.77
N ASP A 111 -11.48 -3.90 -9.13
CA ASP A 111 -10.68 -2.96 -8.34
C ASP A 111 -11.50 -2.37 -7.17
N ASP A 112 -10.84 -1.54 -6.32
CA ASP A 112 -11.45 -0.91 -5.14
C ASP A 112 -12.71 -0.10 -5.49
N GLY A 113 -12.69 0.59 -6.65
CA GLY A 113 -13.83 1.36 -7.13
C GLY A 113 -15.00 0.46 -7.55
N ASP A 114 -14.73 -0.67 -8.16
CA ASP A 114 -15.73 -1.66 -8.58
C ASP A 114 -16.29 -2.40 -7.35
N GLN A 115 -15.43 -2.83 -6.42
CA GLN A 115 -15.81 -3.41 -5.14
C GLN A 115 -16.76 -2.48 -4.36
N LEU A 116 -16.42 -1.18 -4.30
CA LEU A 116 -17.26 -0.20 -3.63
C LEU A 116 -18.64 -0.03 -4.31
N ARG A 117 -18.70 -0.18 -5.64
CA ARG A 117 -19.98 -0.21 -6.38
C ARG A 117 -20.80 -1.45 -6.06
N VAL A 118 -20.14 -2.61 -5.95
CA VAL A 118 -20.78 -3.87 -5.53
C VAL A 118 -21.41 -3.69 -4.14
N ILE A 119 -20.68 -3.18 -3.15
CA ILE A 119 -21.21 -2.95 -1.80
C ILE A 119 -22.43 -1.99 -1.83
N LYS A 120 -22.34 -0.89 -2.60
CA LYS A 120 -23.48 0.03 -2.75
C LYS A 120 -24.69 -0.64 -3.41
N LYS A 121 -24.47 -1.53 -4.37
CA LYS A 121 -25.53 -2.36 -4.98
C LYS A 121 -26.15 -3.29 -3.94
N VAL A 122 -25.33 -3.98 -3.16
CA VAL A 122 -25.78 -4.88 -2.09
C VAL A 122 -26.63 -4.14 -1.04
N PHE A 123 -26.23 -2.91 -0.64
CA PHE A 123 -27.04 -2.08 0.26
C PHE A 123 -28.41 -1.75 -0.32
N LYS A 124 -28.45 -1.38 -1.61
CA LYS A 124 -29.71 -1.08 -2.32
C LYS A 124 -30.62 -2.31 -2.41
N ASP A 125 -30.06 -3.46 -2.76
CA ASP A 125 -30.81 -4.70 -2.97
C ASP A 125 -31.31 -5.29 -1.63
N ALA A 126 -30.61 -5.03 -0.52
CA ALA A 126 -31.07 -5.37 0.83
C ALA A 126 -32.18 -4.46 1.37
N ASN A 127 -32.62 -3.44 0.61
CA ASN A 127 -33.57 -2.41 1.05
C ASN A 127 -33.19 -1.74 2.38
N LYS A 128 -31.89 -1.67 2.67
CA LYS A 128 -31.35 -0.98 3.85
C LYS A 128 -30.98 0.46 3.48
N ASP A 129 -31.47 1.41 4.27
CA ASP A 129 -31.01 2.81 4.13
C ASP A 129 -29.55 2.90 4.55
N PRO A 130 -28.62 3.28 3.65
CA PRO A 130 -27.18 3.38 3.98
C PRO A 130 -26.89 4.34 5.14
N LYS A 131 -27.77 5.32 5.40
CA LYS A 131 -27.64 6.28 6.51
C LYS A 131 -27.98 5.69 7.87
N LYS A 132 -28.71 4.57 7.89
CA LYS A 132 -29.14 3.85 9.11
C LYS A 132 -28.23 2.65 9.44
N LEU A 133 -27.27 2.33 8.57
CA LEU A 133 -26.30 1.28 8.85
C LEU A 133 -25.22 1.81 9.81
N PRO A 134 -24.69 0.95 10.71
CA PRO A 134 -23.67 1.34 11.68
C PRO A 134 -22.28 1.58 11.03
N PHE A 135 -22.16 1.35 9.74
CA PHE A 135 -20.91 1.50 8.97
C PHE A 135 -21.16 2.09 7.58
N LYS A 136 -20.11 2.72 7.04
CA LYS A 136 -20.06 3.19 5.64
C LYS A 136 -19.68 2.02 4.72
N ALA A 137 -20.00 2.16 3.42
CA ALA A 137 -19.63 1.14 2.42
C ALA A 137 -18.12 0.84 2.37
N SER A 138 -17.27 1.86 2.51
CA SER A 138 -15.82 1.69 2.57
C SER A 138 -15.35 0.96 3.84
N THR A 139 -15.99 1.20 4.97
CA THR A 139 -15.67 0.52 6.24
C THR A 139 -16.00 -0.97 6.13
N LEU A 140 -17.19 -1.31 5.63
CA LEU A 140 -17.57 -2.70 5.41
C LEU A 140 -16.62 -3.41 4.46
N LEU A 141 -16.23 -2.75 3.35
CA LEU A 141 -15.29 -3.32 2.41
C LEU A 141 -13.93 -3.62 3.06
N ASN A 142 -13.41 -2.70 3.86
CA ASN A 142 -12.16 -2.91 4.60
C ASN A 142 -12.26 -4.08 5.59
N GLU A 143 -13.39 -4.23 6.28
CA GLU A 143 -13.60 -5.36 7.20
C GLU A 143 -13.68 -6.70 6.45
N ILE A 144 -14.39 -6.75 5.32
CA ILE A 144 -14.43 -7.94 4.46
C ILE A 144 -13.01 -8.31 3.98
N SER A 145 -12.24 -7.32 3.51
CA SER A 145 -10.84 -7.52 3.11
C SER A 145 -9.99 -8.07 4.25
N ASN A 146 -10.12 -7.52 5.46
CA ASN A 146 -9.42 -8.01 6.64
C ASN A 146 -9.79 -9.47 6.97
N PHE A 147 -11.06 -9.85 6.86
CA PHE A 147 -11.48 -11.23 7.06
C PHE A 147 -10.92 -12.15 5.98
N LYS A 148 -11.00 -11.76 4.70
CA LYS A 148 -10.40 -12.52 3.59
C LYS A 148 -8.91 -12.76 3.82
N ASN A 149 -8.15 -11.73 4.15
CA ASN A 149 -6.71 -11.82 4.38
C ASN A 149 -6.32 -12.69 5.59
N LYS A 150 -7.21 -12.83 6.58
CA LYS A 150 -7.08 -13.77 7.69
C LYS A 150 -7.62 -15.18 7.37
N ASN A 151 -8.09 -15.40 6.15
CA ASN A 151 -8.76 -16.62 5.68
C ASN A 151 -10.03 -16.96 6.48
N ILE A 152 -10.76 -15.93 6.94
CA ILE A 152 -12.04 -16.05 7.67
C ILE A 152 -13.17 -15.88 6.67
N ARG A 153 -14.06 -16.87 6.57
CA ARG A 153 -15.23 -16.86 5.68
C ARG A 153 -16.43 -16.17 6.34
N TYR A 154 -17.40 -15.70 5.53
CA TYR A 154 -18.59 -15.04 6.03
C TYR A 154 -19.33 -15.84 7.13
N ASN A 155 -19.40 -17.17 7.00
CA ASN A 155 -20.06 -18.06 7.97
C ASN A 155 -19.27 -18.27 9.27
N GLU A 156 -18.06 -17.75 9.37
CA GLU A 156 -17.20 -17.82 10.55
C GLU A 156 -17.21 -16.49 11.31
N VAL A 157 -17.53 -15.37 10.61
CA VAL A 157 -17.53 -14.03 11.21
C VAL A 157 -18.46 -13.92 12.42
N SER A 158 -19.68 -14.43 12.31
CA SER A 158 -20.66 -14.44 13.42
C SER A 158 -20.25 -15.31 14.62
N LYS A 159 -19.24 -16.19 14.44
CA LYS A 159 -18.73 -17.04 15.53
C LYS A 159 -17.57 -16.38 16.29
N LEU A 160 -16.96 -15.34 15.73
CA LEU A 160 -15.83 -14.61 16.38
C LEU A 160 -16.33 -13.76 17.54
N GLU A 161 -17.49 -13.11 17.36
CA GLU A 161 -18.16 -12.32 18.38
C GLU A 161 -19.66 -12.53 18.24
N ASP A 162 -20.32 -12.89 19.34
CA ASP A 162 -21.78 -13.13 19.38
C ASP A 162 -22.51 -11.80 19.62
N ASN A 163 -22.60 -10.97 18.57
CA ASN A 163 -23.31 -9.69 18.60
C ASN A 163 -23.96 -9.35 17.25
N ASP A 164 -24.99 -8.50 17.29
CA ASP A 164 -25.79 -8.07 16.13
C ASP A 164 -24.92 -7.46 15.02
N TYR A 165 -23.78 -6.84 15.38
CA TYR A 165 -22.86 -6.22 14.43
C TYR A 165 -22.15 -7.27 13.57
N SER A 166 -21.64 -8.34 14.20
CA SER A 166 -20.96 -9.45 13.51
C SER A 166 -21.91 -10.24 12.62
N GLU A 167 -23.17 -10.44 13.05
CA GLU A 167 -24.19 -11.06 12.23
C GLU A 167 -24.51 -10.22 11.00
N LEU A 168 -24.62 -8.90 11.18
CA LEU A 168 -24.88 -7.96 10.09
C LEU A 168 -23.74 -7.95 9.07
N ILE A 169 -22.48 -7.93 9.52
CA ILE A 169 -21.30 -8.02 8.64
C ILE A 169 -21.31 -9.36 7.90
N SER A 170 -21.57 -10.47 8.58
CA SER A 170 -21.66 -11.80 7.99
C SER A 170 -22.70 -11.85 6.85
N ASP A 171 -23.91 -11.29 7.04
CA ASP A 171 -24.94 -11.21 5.99
C ASP A 171 -24.48 -10.37 4.78
N PHE A 172 -23.91 -9.18 5.03
CA PHE A 172 -23.43 -8.33 3.94
C PHE A 172 -22.20 -8.92 3.23
N TYR A 173 -21.31 -9.58 3.95
CA TYR A 173 -20.16 -10.27 3.37
C TYR A 173 -20.63 -11.41 2.45
N LYS A 174 -21.61 -12.21 2.89
CA LYS A 174 -22.23 -13.25 2.06
C LYS A 174 -22.83 -12.67 0.78
N ARG A 175 -23.61 -11.59 0.89
CA ARG A 175 -24.24 -10.93 -0.28
C ARG A 175 -23.18 -10.36 -1.24
N TYR A 176 -22.08 -9.87 -0.70
CA TYR A 176 -20.95 -9.40 -1.49
C TYR A 176 -20.31 -10.55 -2.29
N GLU A 177 -20.05 -11.69 -1.66
CA GLU A 177 -19.53 -12.89 -2.32
C GLU A 177 -20.51 -13.43 -3.38
N ASP A 178 -21.80 -13.46 -3.07
CA ASP A 178 -22.83 -13.89 -4.01
C ASP A 178 -22.88 -12.98 -5.24
N GLU A 179 -22.72 -11.66 -5.06
CA GLU A 179 -22.69 -10.70 -6.17
C GLU A 179 -21.43 -10.81 -7.02
N LEU A 180 -20.25 -11.00 -6.42
CA LEU A 180 -19.04 -11.30 -7.15
C LEU A 180 -19.19 -12.57 -8.00
N LYS A 181 -19.73 -13.62 -7.42
CA LYS A 181 -20.00 -14.89 -8.11
C LYS A 181 -20.96 -14.71 -9.28
N ASN A 182 -22.06 -13.97 -9.09
CA ASN A 182 -23.04 -13.69 -10.15
C ASN A 182 -22.45 -12.89 -11.30
N SER A 183 -21.52 -12.00 -10.99
CA SER A 183 -20.78 -11.19 -11.98
C SER A 183 -19.61 -11.94 -12.62
N ASN A 184 -19.38 -13.21 -12.27
CA ASN A 184 -18.16 -13.96 -12.61
C ASN A 184 -16.91 -13.11 -12.36
N ALA A 185 -16.79 -12.56 -11.16
CA ALA A 185 -15.73 -11.65 -10.78
C ALA A 185 -15.04 -12.12 -9.49
N LEU A 186 -13.78 -11.75 -9.35
CA LEU A 186 -12.98 -11.91 -8.15
C LEU A 186 -12.40 -10.53 -7.77
N ASP A 187 -12.33 -10.23 -6.50
CA ASP A 187 -11.54 -9.10 -6.04
C ASP A 187 -10.06 -9.49 -5.84
N PHE A 188 -9.21 -8.54 -5.43
CA PHE A 188 -7.79 -8.81 -5.23
C PHE A 188 -7.54 -9.84 -4.12
N ASP A 189 -8.29 -9.79 -3.04
CA ASP A 189 -8.15 -10.74 -1.94
C ASP A 189 -8.60 -12.14 -2.36
N ASP A 190 -9.67 -12.24 -3.18
CA ASP A 190 -10.15 -13.51 -3.73
C ASP A 190 -9.10 -14.22 -4.57
N LEU A 191 -8.26 -13.50 -5.32
CA LEU A 191 -7.20 -14.15 -6.09
C LEU A 191 -6.32 -15.02 -5.20
N LEU A 192 -5.91 -14.49 -4.06
CA LEU A 192 -5.07 -15.21 -3.10
C LEU A 192 -5.84 -16.31 -2.38
N VAL A 193 -7.01 -15.96 -1.85
CA VAL A 193 -7.88 -16.87 -1.10
C VAL A 193 -8.29 -18.08 -1.93
N ARG A 194 -8.73 -17.87 -3.19
CA ARG A 194 -9.14 -18.96 -4.08
C ARG A 194 -7.95 -19.79 -4.57
N THR A 195 -6.76 -19.19 -4.70
CA THR A 195 -5.54 -19.94 -4.99
C THR A 195 -5.16 -20.85 -3.82
N ALA A 196 -5.24 -20.34 -2.58
CA ALA A 196 -5.05 -21.18 -1.40
C ALA A 196 -6.08 -22.32 -1.33
N ASP A 197 -7.37 -22.05 -1.65
CA ASP A 197 -8.41 -23.06 -1.76
C ASP A 197 -8.07 -24.11 -2.82
N LEU A 198 -7.59 -23.71 -3.99
CA LEU A 198 -7.19 -24.62 -5.06
C LEU A 198 -6.07 -25.55 -4.62
N LEU A 199 -5.04 -25.02 -3.98
CA LEU A 199 -3.90 -25.79 -3.49
C LEU A 199 -4.26 -26.72 -2.32
N ASN A 200 -5.22 -26.31 -1.47
CA ASN A 200 -5.68 -27.13 -0.35
C ASN A 200 -6.64 -28.24 -0.78
N ASN A 201 -7.54 -27.97 -1.74
CA ASN A 201 -8.60 -28.90 -2.12
C ASN A 201 -8.22 -29.82 -3.28
N SER A 202 -7.12 -29.55 -4.02
CA SER A 202 -6.67 -30.37 -5.14
C SER A 202 -5.21 -30.79 -4.97
N ASN A 203 -5.01 -31.97 -4.38
CA ASN A 203 -3.67 -32.57 -4.26
C ASN A 203 -3.03 -32.77 -5.64
N GLU A 204 -3.82 -33.16 -6.65
CA GLU A 204 -3.34 -33.34 -8.03
C GLU A 204 -2.68 -32.06 -8.58
N ILE A 205 -3.33 -30.90 -8.42
CA ILE A 205 -2.81 -29.62 -8.90
C ILE A 205 -1.59 -29.20 -8.08
N ARG A 206 -1.66 -29.35 -6.75
CA ARG A 206 -0.54 -29.01 -5.87
C ARG A 206 0.70 -29.84 -6.25
N ASP A 207 0.56 -31.17 -6.35
CA ASP A 207 1.65 -32.07 -6.66
C ASP A 207 2.27 -31.78 -8.03
N MET A 208 1.44 -31.50 -9.04
CA MET A 208 1.88 -31.08 -10.37
C MET A 208 2.66 -29.76 -10.34
N LEU A 209 2.20 -28.77 -9.56
CA LEU A 209 2.88 -27.48 -9.46
C LEU A 209 4.21 -27.59 -8.70
N GLU A 210 4.29 -28.40 -7.65
CA GLU A 210 5.54 -28.69 -6.93
C GLU A 210 6.55 -29.47 -7.78
N GLU A 211 6.08 -30.37 -8.64
CA GLU A 211 6.95 -31.08 -9.59
C GLU A 211 7.48 -30.15 -10.69
N LYS A 212 6.61 -29.21 -11.15
CA LYS A 212 6.98 -28.19 -12.12
C LYS A 212 7.94 -27.17 -11.53
N TYR A 213 7.60 -26.58 -10.39
CA TYR A 213 8.36 -25.50 -9.76
C TYR A 213 9.25 -26.03 -8.63
N LYS A 214 10.41 -26.58 -9.01
CA LYS A 214 11.35 -27.19 -8.06
C LYS A 214 12.09 -26.21 -7.18
N TYR A 215 12.20 -24.95 -7.62
CA TYR A 215 12.89 -23.88 -6.91
C TYR A 215 11.97 -22.68 -6.79
N LEU A 216 11.61 -22.34 -5.57
CA LEU A 216 10.79 -21.18 -5.23
C LEU A 216 11.65 -20.08 -4.63
N LEU A 217 11.62 -18.89 -5.21
CA LEU A 217 12.31 -17.70 -4.69
C LEU A 217 11.28 -16.60 -4.41
N VAL A 218 11.36 -15.97 -3.24
CA VAL A 218 10.43 -14.90 -2.86
C VAL A 218 11.20 -13.69 -2.39
N ASP A 219 10.99 -12.55 -3.08
CA ASP A 219 11.55 -11.26 -2.69
C ASP A 219 10.58 -10.50 -1.78
N GLU A 220 11.12 -9.59 -0.96
CA GLU A 220 10.37 -8.75 -0.01
C GLU A 220 9.41 -9.57 0.87
N PHE A 221 9.88 -10.72 1.38
CA PHE A 221 9.05 -11.68 2.11
C PHE A 221 8.40 -11.11 3.37
N GLN A 222 8.98 -10.06 3.99
CA GLN A 222 8.40 -9.34 5.14
C GLN A 222 7.09 -8.60 4.82
N ASP A 223 6.77 -8.40 3.54
CA ASP A 223 5.52 -7.75 3.12
C ASP A 223 4.40 -8.75 2.80
N THR A 224 4.67 -10.04 2.97
CA THR A 224 3.67 -11.08 2.73
C THR A 224 2.63 -11.12 3.84
N ASN A 225 1.37 -11.36 3.46
CA ASN A 225 0.31 -11.71 4.40
C ASN A 225 0.27 -13.22 4.66
N LYS A 226 -0.59 -13.66 5.58
CA LYS A 226 -0.71 -15.08 5.96
C LYS A 226 -1.03 -15.99 4.78
N ILE A 227 -1.91 -15.57 3.87
CA ILE A 227 -2.31 -16.39 2.72
C ILE A 227 -1.16 -16.54 1.72
N GLN A 228 -0.42 -15.48 1.47
CA GLN A 228 0.77 -15.53 0.59
C GLN A 228 1.85 -16.44 1.16
N MET A 229 2.03 -16.41 2.48
CA MET A 229 2.91 -17.37 3.16
C MET A 229 2.40 -18.81 3.00
N ASP A 230 1.11 -19.06 3.23
CA ASP A 230 0.50 -20.39 3.07
C ASP A 230 0.67 -20.92 1.63
N ILE A 231 0.45 -20.07 0.62
CA ILE A 231 0.69 -20.42 -0.80
C ILE A 231 2.16 -20.81 -1.01
N SER A 232 3.10 -20.03 -0.47
CA SER A 232 4.54 -20.29 -0.60
C SER A 232 4.94 -21.63 0.03
N ILE A 233 4.41 -21.92 1.24
CA ILE A 233 4.64 -23.19 1.94
C ILE A 233 4.09 -24.34 1.11
N LYS A 234 2.85 -24.25 0.62
CA LYS A 234 2.21 -25.31 -0.18
C LYS A 234 2.91 -25.60 -1.50
N LEU A 235 3.50 -24.59 -2.15
CA LEU A 235 4.27 -24.76 -3.39
C LEU A 235 5.69 -25.31 -3.15
N SER A 236 6.14 -25.44 -1.90
CA SER A 236 7.48 -25.90 -1.56
C SER A 236 7.50 -27.05 -0.52
N GLU A 237 6.36 -27.61 -0.18
CA GLU A 237 6.21 -28.57 0.92
C GLU A 237 7.04 -29.86 0.72
N LYS A 238 7.07 -30.41 -0.51
CA LYS A 238 7.82 -31.62 -0.84
C LYS A 238 9.31 -31.35 -1.11
N ASN A 239 9.57 -30.35 -1.98
CA ASN A 239 10.92 -30.08 -2.45
C ASN A 239 11.75 -29.31 -1.42
N LYS A 240 11.12 -28.56 -0.53
CA LYS A 240 11.73 -27.67 0.47
C LYS A 240 12.77 -26.69 -0.10
N ASN A 241 12.83 -26.53 -1.42
CA ASN A 241 13.74 -25.60 -2.08
C ASN A 241 13.11 -24.21 -2.17
N ILE A 242 12.96 -23.59 -1.02
CA ILE A 242 12.43 -22.23 -0.88
C ILE A 242 13.53 -21.26 -0.42
N PHE A 243 13.67 -20.16 -1.14
CA PHE A 243 14.65 -19.12 -0.88
C PHE A 243 13.93 -17.79 -0.68
N VAL A 244 13.84 -17.33 0.55
CA VAL A 244 13.17 -16.07 0.89
C VAL A 244 14.19 -14.99 1.19
N VAL A 245 13.92 -13.79 0.68
CA VAL A 245 14.73 -12.60 0.94
C VAL A 245 13.84 -11.52 1.52
N GLY A 246 14.29 -10.89 2.61
CA GLY A 246 13.48 -9.86 3.24
C GLY A 246 14.24 -9.04 4.26
N ASP A 247 13.58 -7.95 4.68
CA ASP A 247 14.04 -7.05 5.72
C ASP A 247 12.88 -6.67 6.64
N PRO A 248 12.76 -7.24 7.85
CA PRO A 248 11.67 -6.88 8.76
C PRO A 248 11.60 -5.38 9.06
N ASP A 249 12.76 -4.70 9.09
CA ASP A 249 12.85 -3.27 9.33
C ASP A 249 12.31 -2.42 8.15
N GLN A 250 12.00 -3.03 7.00
CA GLN A 250 11.37 -2.39 5.85
C GLN A 250 9.92 -2.85 5.62
N SER A 251 9.29 -3.54 6.58
CA SER A 251 7.88 -3.89 6.51
C SER A 251 7.00 -2.68 6.83
N ILE A 252 6.31 -2.14 5.81
CA ILE A 252 5.50 -0.90 5.88
C ILE A 252 4.11 -1.05 5.24
N TYR A 253 3.61 -2.28 5.12
CA TYR A 253 2.33 -2.58 4.48
C TYR A 253 1.37 -3.34 5.41
N SER A 254 1.38 -3.05 6.74
CA SER A 254 0.44 -3.67 7.69
C SER A 254 -1.01 -3.33 7.34
N TRP A 255 -1.26 -2.15 6.78
CA TRP A 255 -2.57 -1.76 6.26
C TRP A 255 -3.07 -2.61 5.08
N ARG A 256 -2.18 -3.42 4.46
CA ARG A 256 -2.48 -4.49 3.50
C ARG A 256 -2.38 -5.88 4.14
N ASN A 257 -2.47 -5.95 5.46
CA ASN A 257 -2.33 -7.17 6.24
C ASN A 257 -0.96 -7.88 6.07
N ALA A 258 0.11 -7.14 5.71
CA ALA A 258 1.46 -7.67 5.77
C ALA A 258 1.83 -8.00 7.23
N GLU A 259 2.42 -9.16 7.43
CA GLU A 259 2.85 -9.63 8.75
C GLU A 259 4.38 -9.79 8.79
N PRO A 260 5.12 -8.85 9.38
CA PRO A 260 6.57 -8.96 9.53
C PRO A 260 7.00 -10.26 10.21
N ARG A 261 6.12 -10.79 11.08
CA ARG A 261 6.31 -12.08 11.76
C ARG A 261 6.44 -13.27 10.81
N ASN A 262 5.91 -13.19 9.59
CA ASN A 262 6.09 -14.27 8.61
C ASN A 262 7.57 -14.58 8.36
N LEU A 263 8.42 -13.55 8.31
CA LEU A 263 9.86 -13.75 8.18
C LEU A 263 10.49 -14.24 9.50
N LEU A 264 10.06 -13.69 10.65
CA LEU A 264 10.55 -14.09 11.97
C LEU A 264 10.16 -15.55 12.29
N ASP A 265 8.95 -15.96 11.92
CA ASP A 265 8.38 -17.28 12.17
C ASP A 265 8.74 -18.32 11.09
N PHE A 266 9.43 -17.91 10.01
CA PHE A 266 9.76 -18.80 8.88
C PHE A 266 10.47 -20.10 9.32
N GLN A 267 11.36 -19.99 10.32
CA GLN A 267 12.05 -21.13 10.89
C GLN A 267 11.13 -22.16 11.56
N LYS A 268 9.91 -21.75 11.99
CA LYS A 268 8.93 -22.70 12.55
C LYS A 268 8.37 -23.65 11.49
N TYR A 269 8.27 -23.19 10.24
CA TYR A 269 7.81 -23.99 9.11
C TYR A 269 8.93 -24.77 8.44
N PHE A 270 10.14 -24.21 8.46
CA PHE A 270 11.35 -24.81 7.89
C PHE A 270 12.45 -24.87 8.95
N PRO A 271 12.45 -25.86 9.87
CA PRO A 271 13.43 -25.94 10.96
C PRO A 271 14.88 -26.04 10.49
N GLU A 272 15.10 -26.57 9.30
CA GLU A 272 16.42 -26.77 8.66
C GLU A 272 16.88 -25.57 7.84
N VAL A 273 16.21 -24.40 7.97
CA VAL A 273 16.51 -23.21 7.16
C VAL A 273 17.92 -22.69 7.42
N GLU A 274 18.68 -22.47 6.34
CA GLU A 274 19.95 -21.74 6.40
C GLU A 274 19.69 -20.22 6.42
N ILE A 275 20.11 -19.55 7.50
CA ILE A 275 19.91 -18.10 7.67
C ILE A 275 21.21 -17.38 7.36
N ILE A 276 21.16 -16.43 6.42
CA ILE A 276 22.29 -15.58 6.04
C ILE A 276 21.89 -14.12 6.18
N LYS A 277 22.73 -13.34 6.89
CA LYS A 277 22.55 -11.89 7.09
C LYS A 277 23.42 -11.10 6.11
N LEU A 278 22.80 -10.16 5.38
CA LEU A 278 23.47 -9.21 4.49
C LEU A 278 23.42 -7.82 5.13
N ASP A 279 24.38 -7.52 6.00
CA ASP A 279 24.40 -6.31 6.82
C ASP A 279 25.16 -5.15 6.16
N GLN A 280 25.97 -5.44 5.12
CA GLN A 280 26.72 -4.42 4.37
C GLN A 280 25.80 -3.63 3.45
N ASN A 281 25.79 -2.30 3.63
CA ASN A 281 25.09 -1.35 2.76
C ASN A 281 26.06 -0.80 1.70
N TYR A 282 25.67 -0.91 0.43
CA TYR A 282 26.44 -0.40 -0.72
C TYR A 282 25.88 0.90 -1.30
N ARG A 283 24.79 1.43 -0.73
CA ARG A 283 24.04 2.57 -1.24
C ARG A 283 24.47 3.88 -0.61
N SER A 284 24.40 3.96 0.70
CA SER A 284 24.40 5.21 1.47
C SER A 284 25.75 5.50 2.12
N THR A 285 26.01 6.76 2.41
CA THR A 285 27.17 7.18 3.23
C THR A 285 27.01 6.75 4.69
N LYS A 286 28.14 6.71 5.43
CA LYS A 286 28.14 6.34 6.86
C LYS A 286 27.23 7.23 7.69
N SER A 287 27.22 8.53 7.44
CA SER A 287 26.36 9.50 8.16
C SER A 287 24.88 9.16 8.04
N ILE A 288 24.41 8.74 6.86
CA ILE A 288 23.01 8.38 6.63
C ILE A 288 22.69 7.06 7.33
N ILE A 289 23.58 6.06 7.23
CA ILE A 289 23.39 4.76 7.90
C ILE A 289 23.32 4.92 9.42
N SER A 290 24.17 5.75 10.02
CA SER A 290 24.11 6.00 11.46
C SER A 290 22.78 6.59 11.91
N VAL A 291 22.21 7.53 11.17
CA VAL A 291 20.88 8.09 11.45
C VAL A 291 19.77 7.02 11.34
N ALA A 292 19.85 6.18 10.31
CA ALA A 292 18.86 5.15 10.07
C ALA A 292 18.92 4.03 11.13
N ASP A 293 20.12 3.56 11.46
CA ASP A 293 20.33 2.47 12.42
C ASP A 293 19.92 2.88 13.85
N GLU A 294 20.28 4.11 14.26
CA GLU A 294 19.86 4.62 15.56
C GLU A 294 18.33 4.72 15.66
N LEU A 295 17.65 5.27 14.63
CA LEU A 295 16.20 5.34 14.61
C LEU A 295 15.57 3.95 14.76
N ILE A 296 15.95 3.00 13.92
CA ILE A 296 15.29 1.69 13.86
C ILE A 296 15.62 0.80 15.06
N SER A 297 16.70 1.10 15.78
CA SER A 297 17.10 0.37 17.00
C SER A 297 16.06 0.42 18.12
N HIS A 298 15.08 1.37 18.02
CA HIS A 298 14.00 1.54 18.99
C HIS A 298 12.79 0.62 18.73
N ASN A 299 12.81 -0.21 17.69
CA ASN A 299 11.79 -1.24 17.45
C ASN A 299 12.19 -2.53 18.17
N ASP A 300 11.20 -3.21 18.77
CA ASP A 300 11.41 -4.47 19.49
C ASP A 300 11.37 -5.70 18.56
N GLU A 301 10.41 -5.73 17.62
CA GLU A 301 10.24 -6.86 16.68
C GLU A 301 11.23 -6.76 15.50
N ARG A 302 12.50 -7.14 15.73
CA ARG A 302 13.55 -7.11 14.70
C ARG A 302 14.57 -8.22 14.89
N PHE A 303 15.35 -8.54 13.84
CA PHE A 303 16.56 -9.33 13.99
C PHE A 303 17.69 -8.43 14.50
N GLU A 304 18.43 -8.89 15.50
CA GLU A 304 19.66 -8.23 15.92
C GLU A 304 20.65 -8.19 14.76
N ARG A 305 21.00 -7.01 14.34
CA ARG A 305 21.99 -6.75 13.28
C ARG A 305 22.58 -5.36 13.44
N GLU A 306 23.74 -5.15 12.88
CA GLU A 306 24.46 -3.89 12.84
C GLU A 306 24.71 -3.53 11.38
N LEU A 307 24.05 -2.47 10.89
CA LEU A 307 24.26 -2.00 9.52
C LEU A 307 25.60 -1.28 9.41
N TRP A 308 26.38 -1.64 8.41
CA TRP A 308 27.65 -1.00 8.15
C TRP A 308 27.89 -0.75 6.67
N THR A 309 28.79 0.17 6.35
CA THR A 309 29.17 0.48 4.97
C THR A 309 30.65 0.85 4.86
N GLU A 310 31.26 0.50 3.75
CA GLU A 310 32.61 0.95 3.35
C GLU A 310 32.60 2.30 2.62
N ASN A 311 31.41 2.81 2.28
CA ASN A 311 31.28 4.10 1.65
C ASN A 311 31.88 5.21 2.52
N ILE A 312 32.16 6.36 1.90
CA ILE A 312 32.70 7.53 2.60
C ILE A 312 31.81 7.98 3.75
N GLN A 313 32.39 8.76 4.68
CA GLN A 313 31.62 9.34 5.80
C GLN A 313 30.42 10.16 5.31
N GLY A 314 30.61 10.93 4.24
CA GLY A 314 29.58 11.78 3.66
C GLY A 314 29.25 13.01 4.52
N ASN A 315 28.28 13.80 4.03
CA ASN A 315 27.80 14.96 4.78
C ASN A 315 26.89 14.49 5.93
N GLN A 316 26.95 15.19 7.05
CA GLN A 316 26.00 15.05 8.13
C GLN A 316 24.57 15.30 7.63
N ALA A 317 23.59 14.57 8.13
CA ALA A 317 22.19 14.87 7.86
C ALA A 317 21.81 16.27 8.37
N VAL A 318 20.98 16.98 7.64
CA VAL A 318 20.57 18.35 7.99
C VAL A 318 19.13 18.33 8.52
N LEU A 319 18.93 18.90 9.72
CA LEU A 319 17.60 19.07 10.31
C LEU A 319 17.25 20.57 10.30
N VAL A 320 16.15 20.93 9.64
CA VAL A 320 15.71 22.32 9.52
C VAL A 320 14.33 22.54 10.14
N THR A 321 14.24 23.52 11.03
CA THR A 321 12.97 23.96 11.57
C THR A 321 12.53 25.25 10.86
N ALA A 322 11.37 25.21 10.20
CA ALA A 322 10.72 26.35 9.59
C ALA A 322 9.52 26.80 10.43
N LYS A 323 9.10 28.06 10.31
CA LYS A 323 7.95 28.58 11.04
C LYS A 323 6.63 27.96 10.54
N ASN A 324 6.49 27.78 9.23
CA ASN A 324 5.25 27.31 8.60
C ASN A 324 5.54 26.53 7.31
N PRO A 325 4.54 25.84 6.71
CA PRO A 325 4.72 25.03 5.50
C PRO A 325 5.24 25.79 4.28
N LYS A 326 4.93 27.09 4.15
CA LYS A 326 5.42 27.90 3.04
C LYS A 326 6.93 28.12 3.16
N LEU A 327 7.42 28.46 4.35
CA LEU A 327 8.85 28.65 4.61
C LEU A 327 9.61 27.32 4.54
N GLU A 328 9.00 26.20 4.96
CA GLU A 328 9.56 24.86 4.78
C GLU A 328 9.79 24.56 3.29
N ALA A 329 8.76 24.78 2.47
CA ALA A 329 8.83 24.56 1.04
C ALA A 329 9.81 25.52 0.34
N GLU A 330 9.89 26.77 0.82
CA GLU A 330 10.87 27.77 0.30
C GLU A 330 12.30 27.33 0.57
N PHE A 331 12.59 26.88 1.79
CA PHE A 331 13.90 26.29 2.11
C PHE A 331 14.24 25.13 1.18
N VAL A 332 13.33 24.16 1.06
CA VAL A 332 13.56 22.96 0.23
C VAL A 332 13.77 23.34 -1.23
N THR A 333 12.95 24.24 -1.78
CA THR A 333 13.05 24.67 -3.18
C THR A 333 14.36 25.41 -3.43
N ARG A 334 14.78 26.28 -2.52
CA ARG A 334 16.07 27.00 -2.59
C ARG A 334 17.25 26.04 -2.57
N GLU A 335 17.24 25.06 -1.67
CA GLU A 335 18.30 24.07 -1.56
C GLU A 335 18.34 23.16 -2.78
N ILE A 336 17.18 22.76 -3.34
CA ILE A 336 17.11 22.03 -4.61
C ILE A 336 17.76 22.85 -5.74
N ASN A 337 17.42 24.14 -5.86
CA ASN A 337 17.99 25.00 -6.88
C ASN A 337 19.53 25.16 -6.72
N TYR A 338 19.99 25.27 -5.48
CA TYR A 338 21.42 25.31 -5.16
C TYR A 338 22.13 24.01 -5.57
N LEU A 339 21.53 22.86 -5.28
CA LEU A 339 22.07 21.53 -5.62
C LEU A 339 22.12 21.32 -7.13
N ILE A 340 21.08 21.72 -7.86
CA ILE A 340 21.07 21.68 -9.34
C ILE A 340 22.19 22.57 -9.89
N GLY A 341 22.37 23.78 -9.36
CA GLY A 341 23.47 24.68 -9.72
C GLY A 341 24.86 24.12 -9.42
N ASN A 342 24.97 23.15 -8.50
CA ASN A 342 26.22 22.46 -8.15
C ASN A 342 26.35 21.08 -8.81
N GLY A 343 25.58 20.79 -9.86
CA GLY A 343 25.77 19.63 -10.73
C GLY A 343 24.94 18.40 -10.41
N TYR A 344 23.98 18.46 -9.45
CA TYR A 344 23.01 17.37 -9.29
C TYR A 344 21.94 17.46 -10.37
N SER A 345 21.66 16.35 -11.04
CA SER A 345 20.52 16.26 -11.96
C SER A 345 19.21 16.24 -11.17
N PRO A 346 18.13 16.91 -11.65
CA PRO A 346 16.83 16.95 -10.95
C PRO A 346 16.27 15.55 -10.62
N GLU A 347 16.47 14.56 -11.47
CA GLU A 347 16.03 13.17 -11.22
C GLU A 347 16.73 12.49 -10.04
N GLN A 348 17.88 13.00 -9.61
CA GLN A 348 18.62 12.50 -8.45
C GLN A 348 18.07 13.02 -7.11
N ILE A 349 17.08 13.94 -7.17
CA ILE A 349 16.54 14.63 -6.00
C ILE A 349 15.08 14.19 -5.76
N ALA A 350 14.78 13.78 -4.53
CA ALA A 350 13.42 13.47 -4.11
C ALA A 350 13.00 14.27 -2.88
N VAL A 351 11.75 14.71 -2.87
CA VAL A 351 11.07 15.26 -1.70
C VAL A 351 10.02 14.25 -1.27
N MET A 352 10.19 13.72 -0.07
CA MET A 352 9.35 12.67 0.50
C MET A 352 8.48 13.22 1.63
N TYR A 353 7.26 12.73 1.72
CA TYR A 353 6.30 13.16 2.73
C TYR A 353 5.40 11.99 3.15
N ARG A 354 4.73 12.14 4.32
CA ARG A 354 3.87 11.09 4.86
C ARG A 354 2.48 11.05 4.20
N VAL A 355 1.91 12.20 3.88
CA VAL A 355 0.57 12.34 3.28
C VAL A 355 0.60 13.26 2.05
N ASN A 356 -0.20 12.90 1.02
CA ASN A 356 -0.23 13.63 -0.26
C ASN A 356 -0.56 15.12 -0.14
N SER A 357 -1.32 15.53 0.89
CA SER A 357 -1.67 16.95 1.08
C SER A 357 -0.45 17.85 1.33
N GLN A 358 0.69 17.28 1.74
CA GLN A 358 1.93 18.02 1.97
C GLN A 358 2.62 18.45 0.66
N SER A 359 2.34 17.80 -0.48
CA SER A 359 2.97 18.12 -1.77
C SER A 359 2.59 19.51 -2.27
N ARG A 360 1.39 20.01 -1.92
CA ARG A 360 0.81 21.22 -2.53
C ARG A 360 1.69 22.47 -2.38
N SER A 361 2.22 22.70 -1.18
CA SER A 361 3.13 23.83 -0.92
C SER A 361 4.43 23.70 -1.74
N MET A 362 4.92 22.47 -1.94
CA MET A 362 6.10 22.19 -2.76
C MET A 362 5.82 22.42 -4.23
N GLU A 363 4.68 21.94 -4.73
CA GLU A 363 4.28 22.11 -6.13
C GLU A 363 4.17 23.61 -6.51
N ASP A 364 3.57 24.42 -5.64
CA ASP A 364 3.40 25.86 -5.88
C ASP A 364 4.76 26.56 -6.01
N LEU A 365 5.70 26.30 -5.09
CA LEU A 365 7.02 26.94 -5.11
C LEU A 365 7.96 26.39 -6.20
N LEU A 366 7.93 25.10 -6.49
CA LEU A 366 8.70 24.55 -7.60
C LEU A 366 8.26 25.17 -8.95
N LYS A 367 6.95 25.39 -9.14
CA LYS A 367 6.42 26.12 -10.30
C LYS A 367 6.89 27.58 -10.34
N GLU A 368 6.81 28.29 -9.21
CA GLU A 368 7.26 29.69 -9.10
C GLU A 368 8.74 29.83 -9.47
N TRP A 369 9.58 28.85 -9.07
CA TRP A 369 11.02 28.82 -9.37
C TRP A 369 11.36 28.17 -10.71
N ASN A 370 10.35 27.79 -11.52
CA ASN A 370 10.54 27.11 -12.80
C ASN A 370 11.36 25.79 -12.70
N ILE A 371 11.27 25.07 -11.58
CA ILE A 371 11.87 23.76 -11.40
C ILE A 371 10.88 22.69 -11.82
N SER A 372 11.22 21.91 -12.84
CA SER A 372 10.40 20.80 -13.31
C SER A 372 10.32 19.71 -12.25
N TYR A 373 9.10 19.22 -11.98
CA TYR A 373 8.89 18.13 -11.04
C TYR A 373 7.89 17.09 -11.57
N ARG A 374 7.92 15.92 -10.98
CA ARG A 374 6.89 14.87 -11.15
C ARG A 374 6.29 14.53 -9.78
N LEU A 375 4.98 14.41 -9.74
CA LEU A 375 4.22 13.99 -8.56
C LEU A 375 3.88 12.51 -8.69
N ILE A 376 4.41 11.69 -7.78
CA ILE A 376 4.11 10.27 -7.72
C ILE A 376 2.99 10.05 -6.72
N GLY A 377 1.98 9.22 -7.09
CA GLY A 377 0.78 8.99 -6.27
C GLY A 377 -0.40 9.90 -6.60
N ALA A 378 -0.34 10.65 -7.71
CA ALA A 378 -1.53 11.17 -8.38
C ALA A 378 -2.43 10.00 -8.82
N VAL A 379 -3.67 10.31 -9.26
CA VAL A 379 -4.62 9.28 -9.74
C VAL A 379 -3.93 8.30 -10.67
N SER A 380 -3.97 7.02 -10.34
CA SER A 380 -3.37 5.94 -11.14
C SER A 380 -3.81 6.04 -12.60
N PHE A 381 -2.92 5.72 -13.53
CA PHE A 381 -3.24 5.70 -14.98
C PHE A 381 -4.51 4.91 -15.26
N ARG A 382 -4.68 3.77 -14.60
CA ARG A 382 -5.87 2.93 -14.70
C ARG A 382 -7.15 3.62 -14.19
N GLU A 383 -7.06 4.40 -13.11
CA GLU A 383 -8.20 5.09 -12.51
C GLU A 383 -8.67 6.30 -13.32
N ARG A 384 -7.90 6.71 -14.33
CA ARG A 384 -8.31 7.78 -15.24
C ARG A 384 -9.57 7.35 -15.97
N ARG A 385 -10.54 8.26 -16.04
CA ARG A 385 -11.88 7.99 -16.54
C ARG A 385 -11.87 7.32 -17.92
N GLU A 386 -11.12 7.88 -18.86
CA GLU A 386 -11.04 7.41 -20.27
C GLU A 386 -10.43 6.01 -20.35
N ILE A 387 -9.45 5.71 -19.52
CA ILE A 387 -8.79 4.38 -19.46
C ILE A 387 -9.78 3.36 -18.90
N LYS A 388 -10.42 3.70 -17.77
CA LYS A 388 -11.38 2.81 -17.12
C LYS A 388 -12.62 2.55 -17.98
N ASP A 389 -13.07 3.55 -18.75
CA ASP A 389 -14.17 3.39 -19.70
C ASP A 389 -13.79 2.39 -20.81
N LEU A 390 -12.61 2.53 -21.41
CA LEU A 390 -12.13 1.62 -22.46
C LEU A 390 -11.93 0.20 -21.95
N LEU A 391 -11.30 0.03 -20.77
CA LEU A 391 -11.13 -1.28 -20.15
C LEU A 391 -12.48 -1.93 -19.84
N SER A 392 -13.50 -1.15 -19.47
CA SER A 392 -14.85 -1.67 -19.23
C SER A 392 -15.51 -2.23 -20.50
N TYR A 393 -15.23 -1.66 -21.70
CA TYR A 393 -15.63 -2.28 -22.95
C TYR A 393 -14.96 -3.65 -23.16
N PHE A 394 -13.65 -3.76 -22.94
CA PHE A 394 -12.96 -5.05 -22.99
C PHE A 394 -13.55 -6.04 -22.00
N SER A 395 -13.80 -5.61 -20.76
CA SER A 395 -14.31 -6.48 -19.69
C SER A 395 -15.62 -7.14 -20.08
N ILE A 396 -16.61 -6.40 -20.61
CA ILE A 396 -17.90 -6.99 -21.02
C ILE A 396 -17.82 -7.86 -22.28
N LEU A 397 -16.82 -7.63 -23.14
CA LEU A 397 -16.61 -8.47 -24.34
C LEU A 397 -15.97 -9.81 -23.96
N ILE A 398 -15.21 -9.87 -22.87
CA ILE A 398 -14.56 -11.06 -22.34
C ILE A 398 -15.49 -11.77 -21.34
N ASN A 399 -16.10 -11.02 -20.43
CA ASN A 399 -17.03 -11.49 -19.41
C ASN A 399 -18.40 -10.81 -19.54
N PRO A 400 -19.36 -11.42 -20.26
CA PRO A 400 -20.70 -10.86 -20.44
C PRO A 400 -21.51 -10.69 -19.13
N ASN A 401 -21.07 -11.27 -18.04
CA ASN A 401 -21.74 -11.21 -16.73
C ASN A 401 -21.25 -10.02 -15.87
N ASP A 402 -20.26 -9.26 -16.35
CA ASP A 402 -19.74 -8.08 -15.64
C ASP A 402 -20.73 -6.91 -15.71
N GLU A 403 -21.72 -6.90 -14.80
CA GLU A 403 -22.73 -5.84 -14.72
C GLU A 403 -22.12 -4.49 -14.29
N ILE A 404 -21.01 -4.48 -13.57
CA ILE A 404 -20.36 -3.24 -13.12
C ILE A 404 -19.78 -2.49 -14.31
N SER A 405 -18.99 -3.18 -15.15
CA SER A 405 -18.46 -2.61 -16.39
C SER A 405 -19.58 -2.25 -17.36
N LEU A 406 -20.62 -3.08 -17.47
CA LEU A 406 -21.79 -2.80 -18.31
C LEU A 406 -22.51 -1.51 -17.88
N SER A 407 -22.79 -1.34 -16.58
CA SER A 407 -23.43 -0.14 -16.04
C SER A 407 -22.62 1.13 -16.31
N ARG A 408 -21.30 1.02 -16.34
CA ARG A 408 -20.40 2.12 -16.62
C ARG A 408 -20.49 2.62 -18.04
N ILE A 409 -20.51 1.72 -19.02
CA ILE A 409 -20.38 2.07 -20.44
C ILE A 409 -21.70 2.14 -21.20
N ILE A 410 -22.79 1.61 -20.69
CA ILE A 410 -24.07 1.58 -21.40
C ILE A 410 -24.54 2.99 -21.83
N ASN A 411 -24.25 4.01 -21.03
CA ASN A 411 -24.52 5.42 -21.32
C ASN A 411 -23.27 6.27 -21.53
N THR A 412 -22.12 5.66 -21.77
CA THR A 412 -20.85 6.33 -22.02
C THR A 412 -20.26 5.84 -23.36
N PRO A 413 -20.25 6.67 -24.42
CA PRO A 413 -20.86 8.00 -24.61
C PRO A 413 -22.38 8.08 -24.35
N ARG A 414 -22.92 9.30 -24.22
CA ARG A 414 -24.32 9.50 -23.85
C ARG A 414 -25.28 8.90 -24.89
N ARG A 415 -26.19 7.99 -24.43
CA ARG A 415 -27.19 7.29 -25.26
C ARG A 415 -28.61 7.44 -24.71
N ALA A 416 -28.85 8.45 -23.88
CA ALA A 416 -30.13 8.69 -23.20
C ALA A 416 -30.62 7.52 -22.31
N ILE A 417 -29.69 6.68 -21.82
CA ILE A 417 -29.95 5.58 -20.90
C ILE A 417 -29.60 6.06 -19.49
N SER A 418 -30.61 6.50 -18.73
CA SER A 418 -30.41 6.90 -17.34
C SER A 418 -30.28 5.69 -16.40
N ASP A 419 -29.77 5.92 -15.18
CA ASP A 419 -29.71 4.89 -14.13
C ASP A 419 -31.07 4.26 -13.88
N LYS A 420 -32.15 5.08 -13.88
CA LYS A 420 -33.55 4.57 -13.75
C LYS A 420 -33.92 3.65 -14.92
N THR A 421 -33.49 4.00 -16.14
CA THR A 421 -33.73 3.16 -17.32
C THR A 421 -32.98 1.84 -17.21
N PHE A 422 -31.73 1.89 -16.76
CA PHE A 422 -30.91 0.71 -16.54
C PHE A 422 -31.51 -0.19 -15.43
N ASP A 423 -31.98 0.37 -14.33
CA ASP A 423 -32.68 -0.36 -13.26
C ASP A 423 -33.97 -1.05 -13.77
N LEU A 424 -34.71 -0.41 -14.67
CA LEU A 424 -35.89 -1.04 -15.29
C LEU A 424 -35.52 -2.26 -16.15
N ILE A 425 -34.42 -2.13 -16.95
CA ILE A 425 -33.89 -3.23 -17.77
C ILE A 425 -33.46 -4.39 -16.89
N ARG A 426 -32.72 -4.10 -15.82
CA ARG A 426 -32.25 -5.07 -14.84
C ARG A 426 -33.41 -5.78 -14.13
N SER A 427 -34.43 -5.02 -13.73
CA SER A 427 -35.67 -5.58 -13.12
C SER A 427 -36.46 -6.45 -14.07
N ALA A 428 -36.44 -6.18 -15.37
CA ALA A 428 -37.08 -7.03 -16.36
C ALA A 428 -36.28 -8.30 -16.64
N TYR A 429 -34.95 -8.19 -16.64
CA TYR A 429 -34.05 -9.34 -16.75
C TYR A 429 -34.25 -10.31 -15.56
N SER A 430 -34.31 -9.80 -14.32
CA SER A 430 -34.43 -10.64 -13.11
C SER A 430 -35.76 -11.45 -13.04
N LYS A 431 -36.72 -11.17 -13.91
CA LYS A 431 -37.98 -11.90 -14.05
C LYS A 431 -37.94 -13.00 -15.11
N GLN A 432 -36.81 -13.19 -15.77
CA GLN A 432 -36.70 -14.11 -16.91
C GLN A 432 -35.46 -15.01 -16.76
N ASP A 433 -35.70 -16.30 -16.52
CA ASP A 433 -34.63 -17.31 -16.38
C ASP A 433 -33.99 -17.76 -17.73
N LYS A 434 -34.45 -17.20 -18.85
CA LYS A 434 -34.06 -17.65 -20.19
C LYS A 434 -32.68 -17.15 -20.64
N TYR A 435 -32.20 -16.06 -20.07
CA TYR A 435 -30.99 -15.39 -20.53
C TYR A 435 -29.82 -15.61 -19.55
N SER A 436 -28.68 -16.01 -20.08
CA SER A 436 -27.46 -16.18 -19.30
C SER A 436 -26.71 -14.83 -19.14
N GLY A 437 -27.29 -13.91 -18.36
CA GLY A 437 -26.70 -12.60 -18.05
C GLY A 437 -27.43 -11.41 -18.68
N LEU A 438 -27.24 -10.24 -18.03
CA LEU A 438 -27.91 -8.99 -18.39
C LEU A 438 -27.49 -8.49 -19.78
N LEU A 439 -26.23 -8.66 -20.16
CA LEU A 439 -25.76 -8.27 -21.50
C LEU A 439 -26.46 -9.09 -22.58
N ASN A 440 -26.59 -10.41 -22.43
CA ASN A 440 -27.28 -11.26 -23.38
C ASN A 440 -28.77 -10.94 -23.48
N PHE A 441 -29.40 -10.53 -22.39
CA PHE A 441 -30.75 -9.99 -22.42
C PHE A 441 -30.83 -8.70 -23.25
N ILE A 442 -29.87 -7.78 -23.09
CA ILE A 442 -29.83 -6.53 -23.88
C ILE A 442 -29.63 -6.84 -25.35
N LEU A 443 -28.71 -7.71 -25.72
CA LEU A 443 -28.36 -8.06 -27.10
C LEU A 443 -29.52 -8.77 -27.81
N SER A 444 -30.30 -9.60 -27.11
CA SER A 444 -31.43 -10.32 -27.64
C SER A 444 -32.70 -9.43 -27.85
N LYS A 445 -32.65 -8.18 -27.34
CA LYS A 445 -33.69 -7.15 -27.51
C LYS A 445 -35.11 -7.49 -27.00
N PRO A 446 -35.33 -8.39 -26.01
CA PRO A 446 -36.68 -8.69 -25.51
C PRO A 446 -37.30 -7.52 -24.75
N TRP A 447 -36.50 -6.54 -24.36
CA TRP A 447 -36.94 -5.32 -23.70
C TRP A 447 -37.82 -4.44 -24.58
N ASN A 448 -37.77 -4.57 -25.92
CA ASN A 448 -38.65 -3.87 -26.85
C ASN A 448 -40.12 -4.20 -26.62
N GLU A 449 -40.42 -5.44 -26.21
CA GLU A 449 -41.77 -5.92 -25.97
C GLU A 449 -42.22 -5.80 -24.51
N ASN A 450 -41.24 -5.91 -23.57
CA ASN A 450 -41.52 -6.10 -22.15
C ASN A 450 -41.35 -4.85 -21.30
N ILE A 451 -40.75 -3.77 -21.82
CA ILE A 451 -40.47 -2.55 -21.06
C ILE A 451 -40.92 -1.31 -21.83
N LYS A 452 -41.69 -0.43 -21.19
CA LYS A 452 -42.00 0.89 -21.76
C LYS A 452 -40.84 1.84 -21.57
N LEU A 453 -40.00 1.98 -22.62
CA LEU A 453 -38.91 2.92 -22.69
C LEU A 453 -39.29 4.16 -23.50
N THR A 454 -38.60 5.28 -23.31
CA THR A 454 -38.73 6.44 -24.17
C THR A 454 -38.12 6.13 -25.56
N PRO A 455 -38.63 6.69 -26.69
CA PRO A 455 -38.06 6.44 -28.01
C PRO A 455 -36.55 6.72 -28.12
N ARG A 456 -36.05 7.72 -27.38
CA ARG A 456 -34.61 8.03 -27.31
C ARG A 456 -33.82 6.94 -26.57
N ALA A 457 -34.34 6.44 -25.46
CA ALA A 457 -33.69 5.36 -24.69
C ALA A 457 -33.73 4.03 -25.48
N THR A 458 -34.85 3.73 -26.18
CA THR A 458 -34.94 2.55 -27.05
C THR A 458 -33.88 2.59 -28.15
N LYS A 459 -33.78 3.71 -28.89
CA LYS A 459 -32.75 3.88 -29.91
C LYS A 459 -31.33 3.78 -29.34
N GLY A 460 -31.07 4.44 -28.20
CA GLY A 460 -29.76 4.37 -27.54
C GLY A 460 -29.38 2.95 -27.13
N LEU A 461 -30.35 2.14 -26.69
CA LEU A 461 -30.16 0.76 -26.33
C LEU A 461 -29.93 -0.15 -27.55
N GLU A 462 -30.63 0.11 -28.64
CA GLU A 462 -30.41 -0.54 -29.94
C GLU A 462 -29.01 -0.24 -30.49
N ASP A 463 -28.61 1.03 -30.48
CA ASP A 463 -27.29 1.47 -30.93
C ASP A 463 -26.20 0.77 -30.09
N PHE A 464 -26.36 0.74 -28.75
CA PHE A 464 -25.43 0.03 -27.88
C PHE A 464 -25.37 -1.47 -28.19
N ALA A 465 -26.51 -2.14 -28.31
CA ALA A 465 -26.55 -3.56 -28.63
C ALA A 465 -25.89 -3.89 -29.97
N ASN A 466 -26.07 -3.05 -30.97
CA ASN A 466 -25.45 -3.23 -32.29
C ASN A 466 -23.93 -3.05 -32.22
N ILE A 467 -23.43 -2.03 -31.48
CA ILE A 467 -22.01 -1.81 -31.28
C ILE A 467 -21.36 -3.02 -30.59
N ILE A 468 -21.95 -3.48 -29.49
CA ILE A 468 -21.39 -4.61 -28.74
C ILE A 468 -21.43 -5.91 -29.55
N SER A 469 -22.52 -6.17 -30.29
CA SER A 469 -22.63 -7.35 -31.19
C SER A 469 -21.53 -7.37 -32.25
N ASP A 470 -21.17 -6.22 -32.85
CA ASP A 470 -20.05 -6.12 -33.79
C ASP A 470 -18.69 -6.37 -33.13
N LEU A 471 -18.49 -5.85 -31.92
CA LEU A 471 -17.24 -5.98 -31.18
C LEU A 471 -16.99 -7.40 -30.60
N ILE A 472 -18.04 -8.16 -30.23
CA ILE A 472 -17.93 -9.55 -29.72
C ILE A 472 -17.22 -10.47 -30.74
N GLY A 473 -17.51 -10.30 -32.05
CA GLY A 473 -16.80 -11.08 -33.07
C GLY A 473 -15.32 -10.70 -33.18
N LYS A 474 -15.03 -9.42 -33.04
CA LYS A 474 -13.69 -8.84 -33.25
C LYS A 474 -12.72 -9.12 -32.10
N ILE A 475 -13.18 -9.21 -30.84
CA ILE A 475 -12.31 -9.48 -29.68
C ILE A 475 -11.55 -10.82 -29.81
N LYS A 476 -12.09 -11.75 -30.61
CA LYS A 476 -11.49 -13.08 -30.86
C LYS A 476 -10.45 -13.07 -31.98
N THR A 477 -10.41 -12.02 -32.80
CA THR A 477 -9.59 -11.99 -34.02
C THR A 477 -8.62 -10.83 -34.08
N LEU A 478 -8.83 -9.78 -33.29
CA LEU A 478 -8.02 -8.58 -33.31
C LEU A 478 -7.13 -8.52 -32.05
N ASN A 479 -5.89 -8.06 -32.24
CA ASN A 479 -4.97 -7.77 -31.14
C ASN A 479 -5.44 -6.57 -30.30
N PRO A 480 -5.02 -6.44 -29.03
CA PRO A 480 -5.49 -5.39 -28.11
C PRO A 480 -5.35 -3.96 -28.65
N GLU A 481 -4.25 -3.62 -29.30
CA GLU A 481 -4.04 -2.29 -29.89
C GLU A 481 -5.13 -1.93 -30.93
N ILE A 482 -5.40 -2.87 -31.85
CA ILE A 482 -6.41 -2.68 -32.91
C ILE A 482 -7.80 -2.67 -32.28
N MET A 483 -8.02 -3.50 -31.26
CA MET A 483 -9.29 -3.57 -30.54
C MET A 483 -9.61 -2.25 -29.81
N VAL A 484 -8.61 -1.58 -29.20
CA VAL A 484 -8.78 -0.23 -28.63
C VAL A 484 -9.28 0.73 -29.71
N GLN A 485 -8.67 0.73 -30.89
CA GLN A 485 -9.10 1.59 -32.02
C GLN A 485 -10.54 1.29 -32.48
N GLU A 486 -10.90 0.01 -32.61
CA GLU A 486 -12.25 -0.40 -32.99
C GLU A 486 -13.31 0.06 -31.96
N ILE A 487 -12.99 -0.03 -30.66
CA ILE A 487 -13.87 0.45 -29.60
C ILE A 487 -14.06 1.97 -29.71
N LEU A 488 -12.98 2.74 -29.93
CA LEU A 488 -13.02 4.19 -30.06
C LEU A 488 -13.91 4.60 -31.25
N ASP A 489 -13.72 3.96 -32.41
CA ASP A 489 -14.42 4.30 -33.66
C ASP A 489 -15.91 3.92 -33.59
N LYS A 490 -16.23 2.70 -33.17
CA LYS A 490 -17.61 2.19 -33.10
C LYS A 490 -18.43 2.88 -32.01
N SER A 491 -17.84 3.12 -30.84
CA SER A 491 -18.53 3.83 -29.75
C SER A 491 -18.62 5.35 -29.98
N LYS A 492 -17.80 5.91 -30.91
CA LYS A 492 -17.60 7.35 -31.08
C LYS A 492 -17.08 8.04 -29.83
N TYR A 493 -16.23 7.35 -29.06
CA TYR A 493 -15.76 7.80 -27.78
C TYR A 493 -14.88 9.06 -27.88
N LEU A 494 -14.00 9.15 -28.88
CA LEU A 494 -13.19 10.36 -29.11
C LEU A 494 -14.06 11.60 -29.31
N LYS A 495 -15.11 11.49 -30.13
CA LYS A 495 -16.08 12.60 -30.36
C LYS A 495 -16.78 13.00 -29.06
N TYR A 496 -17.04 12.06 -28.16
CA TYR A 496 -17.61 12.35 -26.83
C TYR A 496 -16.65 13.11 -25.94
N LEU A 497 -15.33 12.92 -26.10
CA LEU A 497 -14.30 13.63 -25.32
C LEU A 497 -13.99 15.03 -25.87
N GLU A 498 -14.31 15.37 -27.15
CA GLU A 498 -13.99 16.66 -27.76
C GLU A 498 -14.52 17.87 -26.96
N ASP A 499 -15.64 17.71 -26.25
CA ASP A 499 -16.24 18.75 -25.42
C ASP A 499 -15.61 18.82 -24.00
N ASP A 500 -14.65 17.93 -23.65
CA ASP A 500 -14.03 17.90 -22.32
C ASP A 500 -12.85 18.90 -22.28
N PRO A 501 -12.78 19.80 -21.26
CA PRO A 501 -11.70 20.78 -21.14
C PRO A 501 -10.30 20.17 -21.09
N ASP A 502 -10.20 18.87 -20.70
CA ASP A 502 -8.93 18.13 -20.57
C ASP A 502 -8.69 17.16 -21.75
N PHE A 503 -9.30 17.44 -22.91
CA PHE A 503 -9.27 16.57 -24.09
C PHE A 503 -7.87 16.14 -24.50
N ASP A 504 -6.92 17.07 -24.61
CA ASP A 504 -5.55 16.78 -25.04
C ASP A 504 -4.80 15.82 -24.10
N ASN A 505 -5.03 15.94 -22.78
CA ASN A 505 -4.47 15.02 -21.81
C ASN A 505 -5.11 13.64 -21.92
N ARG A 506 -6.43 13.58 -22.09
CA ARG A 506 -7.16 12.31 -22.28
C ARG A 506 -6.75 11.60 -23.55
N LEU A 507 -6.56 12.34 -24.63
CA LEU A 507 -6.06 11.78 -25.89
C LEU A 507 -4.68 11.18 -25.72
N ARG A 508 -3.75 11.87 -25.06
CA ARG A 508 -2.42 11.33 -24.73
C ARG A 508 -2.51 10.06 -23.90
N ASN A 509 -3.41 10.01 -22.92
CA ASN A 509 -3.62 8.81 -22.12
C ASN A 509 -4.13 7.62 -22.94
N ILE A 510 -5.02 7.87 -23.90
CA ILE A 510 -5.51 6.83 -24.81
C ILE A 510 -4.39 6.32 -25.73
N GLU A 511 -3.57 7.22 -26.26
CA GLU A 511 -2.41 6.81 -27.08
C GLU A 511 -1.39 6.01 -26.26
N GLU A 512 -1.14 6.39 -25.01
CA GLU A 512 -0.32 5.61 -24.08
C GLU A 512 -0.92 4.21 -23.84
N LEU A 513 -2.24 4.11 -23.67
CA LEU A 513 -2.92 2.81 -23.54
C LEU A 513 -2.69 1.94 -24.78
N ARG A 514 -2.74 2.52 -25.99
CA ARG A 514 -2.51 1.81 -27.26
C ARG A 514 -1.07 1.30 -27.37
N ILE A 515 -0.08 2.11 -26.98
CA ILE A 515 1.33 1.69 -26.97
C ILE A 515 1.49 0.49 -26.04
N LYS A 516 0.98 0.57 -24.82
CA LYS A 516 1.01 -0.55 -23.86
C LYS A 516 0.28 -1.79 -24.38
N ALA A 517 -0.85 -1.61 -25.05
CA ALA A 517 -1.59 -2.71 -25.68
C ALA A 517 -0.79 -3.43 -26.77
N ARG A 518 0.09 -2.72 -27.49
CA ARG A 518 1.01 -3.30 -28.49
C ARG A 518 2.09 -4.16 -27.85
N GLU A 519 2.59 -3.77 -26.67
CA GLU A 519 3.69 -4.44 -25.99
C GLU A 519 3.26 -5.73 -25.26
N ILE A 520 1.95 -5.90 -25.05
CA ILE A 520 1.43 -7.04 -24.30
C ILE A 520 1.23 -8.25 -25.20
N GLY A 521 1.71 -9.38 -24.73
CA GLY A 521 1.37 -10.68 -25.32
C GLY A 521 2.13 -11.05 -26.59
N PHE A 522 3.39 -10.61 -26.75
CA PHE A 522 4.22 -11.04 -27.86
C PHE A 522 4.36 -12.57 -27.95
N GLU A 523 4.29 -13.27 -26.81
CA GLU A 523 4.41 -14.73 -26.72
C GLU A 523 3.08 -15.47 -26.88
N ILE A 524 1.94 -14.76 -26.90
CA ILE A 524 0.61 -15.34 -27.01
C ILE A 524 0.19 -15.24 -28.49
N GLU A 525 -0.10 -16.37 -29.14
CA GLU A 525 -0.54 -16.35 -30.55
C GLU A 525 -2.02 -15.97 -30.70
N ASP A 526 -2.90 -16.48 -29.83
CA ASP A 526 -4.35 -16.29 -29.91
C ASP A 526 -4.77 -14.87 -29.48
N PRO A 527 -5.44 -14.10 -30.36
CA PRO A 527 -5.86 -12.73 -30.06
C PRO A 527 -6.81 -12.60 -28.87
N PHE A 528 -7.68 -13.58 -28.62
CA PHE A 528 -8.57 -13.56 -27.48
C PHE A 528 -7.79 -13.59 -26.16
N TYR A 529 -6.80 -14.49 -26.05
CA TYR A 529 -5.96 -14.58 -24.86
C TYR A 529 -5.02 -13.37 -24.72
N LYS A 530 -4.62 -12.72 -25.83
CA LYS A 530 -3.92 -11.43 -25.77
C LYS A 530 -4.79 -10.34 -25.16
N ASN A 531 -6.06 -10.26 -25.57
CA ASN A 531 -7.01 -9.28 -25.03
C ASN A 531 -7.31 -9.56 -23.53
N LEU A 532 -7.40 -10.83 -23.16
CA LEU A 532 -7.57 -11.23 -21.78
C LEU A 532 -6.36 -10.83 -20.91
N GLU A 533 -5.16 -11.11 -21.39
CA GLU A 533 -3.90 -10.72 -20.71
C GLU A 533 -3.77 -9.19 -20.60
N PHE A 534 -4.16 -8.46 -21.64
CA PHE A 534 -4.18 -7.00 -21.61
C PHE A 534 -5.05 -6.48 -20.47
N VAL A 535 -6.30 -6.92 -20.38
CA VAL A 535 -7.20 -6.50 -19.28
C VAL A 535 -6.64 -6.93 -17.91
N GLN A 536 -6.09 -8.14 -17.81
CA GLN A 536 -5.53 -8.65 -16.58
C GLN A 536 -4.34 -7.82 -16.09
N ARG A 537 -3.38 -7.50 -16.95
CA ARG A 537 -2.22 -6.65 -16.57
C ARG A 537 -2.67 -5.30 -16.06
N PHE A 538 -3.63 -4.65 -16.76
CA PHE A 538 -4.18 -3.39 -16.28
C PHE A 538 -4.99 -3.54 -14.98
N SER A 539 -5.64 -4.69 -14.76
CA SER A 539 -6.37 -4.96 -13.52
C SER A 539 -5.45 -5.19 -12.32
N LEU A 540 -4.26 -5.72 -12.55
CA LEU A 540 -3.27 -6.01 -11.50
C LEU A 540 -2.27 -4.87 -11.25
N ILE A 541 -2.32 -3.77 -12.00
CA ILE A 541 -1.51 -2.58 -11.71
C ILE A 541 -2.05 -1.92 -10.45
N ASN A 542 -1.28 -2.00 -9.37
CA ASN A 542 -1.58 -1.31 -8.12
C ASN A 542 -1.38 0.21 -8.25
N ASN A 543 -2.10 1.00 -7.44
CA ASN A 543 -1.97 2.46 -7.39
C ASN A 543 -0.54 2.94 -7.08
N ASP A 544 0.28 2.09 -6.45
CA ASP A 544 1.69 2.37 -6.12
C ASP A 544 2.62 2.20 -7.33
N GLU A 545 2.17 1.55 -8.43
CA GLU A 545 2.99 1.24 -9.61
C GLU A 545 2.93 2.32 -10.70
N SER A 546 2.14 3.38 -10.52
CA SER A 546 2.05 4.51 -11.47
C SER A 546 3.36 5.32 -11.64
N ILE A 547 4.45 4.79 -11.08
CA ILE A 547 5.70 5.53 -10.87
C ILE A 547 6.54 5.73 -12.14
N ASN A 548 6.45 4.87 -13.16
CA ASN A 548 7.44 4.93 -14.25
C ASN A 548 6.97 4.38 -15.61
N ASN A 549 5.90 4.87 -16.17
CA ASN A 549 5.60 4.55 -17.56
C ASN A 549 5.71 5.73 -18.53
N SER A 550 6.46 6.76 -18.16
CA SER A 550 6.88 7.84 -19.07
C SER A 550 8.39 7.77 -19.33
N ASP A 551 8.91 6.59 -19.66
CA ASP A 551 10.25 6.44 -20.26
C ASP A 551 10.31 6.85 -21.75
N SER A 552 9.43 7.75 -22.15
CA SER A 552 9.72 8.61 -23.29
C SER A 552 10.80 9.60 -22.81
N GLY A 553 11.97 9.58 -23.42
CA GLY A 553 13.21 10.27 -23.02
C GLY A 553 13.16 11.79 -22.72
N ILE A 554 11.97 12.32 -22.42
CA ILE A 554 11.65 13.72 -22.10
C ILE A 554 11.55 13.94 -20.57
N ASP A 555 11.46 12.88 -19.75
CA ASP A 555 11.20 12.99 -18.29
C ASP A 555 12.45 12.93 -17.40
N LYS A 556 13.66 12.94 -17.96
CA LYS A 556 14.93 12.77 -17.22
C LYS A 556 15.37 13.98 -16.40
N GLU A 557 14.66 15.11 -16.45
CA GLU A 557 15.07 16.34 -15.77
C GLU A 557 14.03 16.84 -14.76
N LYS A 558 13.46 15.95 -13.94
CA LYS A 558 12.40 16.31 -13.00
C LYS A 558 12.70 15.89 -11.57
N VAL A 559 12.52 16.81 -10.62
CA VAL A 559 12.53 16.51 -9.18
C VAL A 559 11.34 15.60 -8.83
N THR A 560 11.55 14.61 -7.97
CA THR A 560 10.49 13.66 -7.59
C THR A 560 9.81 14.10 -6.30
N LEU A 561 8.50 14.29 -6.33
CA LEU A 561 7.62 14.44 -5.15
C LEU A 561 6.90 13.12 -4.90
N ILE A 562 7.06 12.52 -3.72
CA ILE A 562 6.61 11.15 -3.47
C ILE A 562 6.28 10.90 -2.00
N THR A 563 5.31 10.02 -1.71
CA THR A 563 5.08 9.58 -0.33
C THR A 563 6.17 8.62 0.14
N LEU A 564 6.43 8.58 1.45
CA LEU A 564 7.38 7.65 2.06
C LEU A 564 7.08 6.18 1.72
N HIS A 565 5.81 5.79 1.65
CA HIS A 565 5.41 4.42 1.27
C HIS A 565 5.81 4.07 -0.15
N GLN A 566 5.55 4.97 -1.10
CA GLN A 566 5.86 4.75 -2.51
C GLN A 566 7.35 4.86 -2.83
N ALA A 567 8.13 5.45 -1.91
CA ALA A 567 9.59 5.53 -2.05
C ALA A 567 10.29 4.18 -1.82
N LYS A 568 9.59 3.16 -1.29
CA LYS A 568 10.15 1.81 -1.11
C LYS A 568 10.61 1.24 -2.46
N GLY A 569 11.81 0.65 -2.48
CA GLY A 569 12.43 0.13 -3.71
C GLY A 569 13.18 1.17 -4.55
N LEU A 570 12.95 2.47 -4.34
CA LEU A 570 13.64 3.55 -5.05
C LEU A 570 14.92 4.00 -4.32
N GLU A 571 15.73 4.85 -5.00
CA GLU A 571 16.94 5.43 -4.41
C GLU A 571 17.31 6.73 -5.13
N TYR A 572 17.80 7.72 -4.37
CA TYR A 572 18.13 9.05 -4.86
C TYR A 572 19.43 9.54 -4.26
N SER A 573 20.21 10.36 -4.99
CA SER A 573 21.42 10.96 -4.42
C SER A 573 21.09 11.91 -3.27
N VAL A 574 19.98 12.65 -3.39
CA VAL A 574 19.52 13.62 -2.38
C VAL A 574 18.07 13.35 -2.00
N VAL A 575 17.82 13.24 -0.72
CA VAL A 575 16.47 13.05 -0.17
C VAL A 575 16.14 14.14 0.83
N PHE A 576 14.98 14.76 0.63
CA PHE A 576 14.32 15.64 1.59
C PHE A 576 13.12 14.89 2.18
N ILE A 577 12.99 14.84 3.52
CA ILE A 577 11.80 14.34 4.22
C ILE A 577 11.17 15.53 4.93
N ILE A 578 10.01 15.97 4.46
CA ILE A 578 9.31 17.13 4.98
C ILE A 578 8.20 16.73 5.96
N GLY A 579 7.87 17.64 6.89
CA GLY A 579 6.80 17.42 7.87
C GLY A 579 7.17 16.42 8.96
N PHE A 580 8.39 16.53 9.48
CA PHE A 580 8.89 15.66 10.56
C PHE A 580 8.31 16.10 11.92
N GLU A 581 7.00 15.93 12.08
CA GLU A 581 6.19 16.48 13.19
C GLU A 581 5.26 15.43 13.77
N GLN A 582 5.01 15.57 15.07
CA GLN A 582 4.05 14.74 15.78
C GLN A 582 2.64 14.88 15.18
N GLY A 583 2.02 13.75 14.83
CA GLY A 583 0.72 13.70 14.16
C GLY A 583 0.79 13.67 12.62
N LEU A 584 1.98 13.95 12.03
CA LEU A 584 2.26 13.72 10.61
C LEU A 584 3.22 12.54 10.40
N LEU A 585 4.38 12.58 11.02
CA LEU A 585 5.37 11.51 11.04
C LEU A 585 6.00 11.43 12.46
N PRO A 586 5.51 10.56 13.34
CA PRO A 586 4.48 9.54 13.14
C PRO A 586 3.08 10.10 12.91
N HIS A 587 2.24 9.34 12.18
CA HIS A 587 0.86 9.73 11.89
C HIS A 587 0.00 9.73 13.16
N ALA A 588 -0.98 10.65 13.26
CA ALA A 588 -1.81 10.84 14.46
C ALA A 588 -2.52 9.56 14.93
N ARG A 589 -2.95 8.69 14.01
CA ARG A 589 -3.64 7.42 14.34
C ARG A 589 -2.75 6.43 15.07
N SER A 590 -1.45 6.47 14.83
CA SER A 590 -0.48 5.50 15.35
C SER A 590 0.07 5.87 16.73
N LEU A 591 -0.31 7.05 17.28
CA LEU A 591 0.24 7.55 18.54
C LEU A 591 -0.16 6.72 19.77
N GLU A 592 -1.28 6.01 19.68
CA GLU A 592 -1.84 5.23 20.80
C GLU A 592 -1.56 3.72 20.66
N ASN A 593 -0.92 3.28 19.57
CA ASN A 593 -0.68 1.86 19.28
C ASN A 593 0.81 1.60 19.03
N LEU A 594 1.44 0.80 19.90
CA LEU A 594 2.88 0.49 19.82
C LEU A 594 3.27 -0.16 18.48
N LYS A 595 2.47 -1.10 17.98
CA LYS A 595 2.77 -1.77 16.70
C LYS A 595 2.69 -0.82 15.52
N GLU A 596 1.68 0.06 15.51
CA GLU A 596 1.56 1.10 14.49
C GLU A 596 2.68 2.14 14.61
N MET A 597 3.14 2.44 15.82
CA MET A 597 4.29 3.31 16.07
C MET A 597 5.58 2.70 15.52
N GLU A 598 5.80 1.41 15.71
CA GLU A 598 6.92 0.70 15.10
C GLU A 598 6.86 0.71 13.58
N GLU A 599 5.66 0.59 12.99
CA GLU A 599 5.49 0.72 11.53
C GLU A 599 5.80 2.14 11.05
N GLU A 600 5.33 3.19 11.72
CA GLU A 600 5.69 4.57 11.40
C GLU A 600 7.21 4.80 11.47
N ARG A 601 7.89 4.15 12.42
CA ARG A 601 9.35 4.21 12.51
C ARG A 601 10.02 3.49 11.32
N ARG A 602 9.46 2.33 10.89
CA ARG A 602 9.93 1.65 9.67
C ARG A 602 9.68 2.50 8.41
N ILE A 603 8.54 3.21 8.32
CA ILE A 603 8.26 4.14 7.21
C ILE A 603 9.31 5.25 7.16
N CYS A 604 9.63 5.84 8.31
CA CYS A 604 10.69 6.84 8.42
C CYS A 604 12.06 6.27 8.02
N TYR A 605 12.41 5.09 8.54
CA TYR A 605 13.62 4.35 8.21
C TYR A 605 13.73 4.05 6.72
N VAL A 606 12.64 3.62 6.08
CA VAL A 606 12.60 3.42 4.62
C VAL A 606 12.93 4.72 3.90
N GLY A 607 12.33 5.85 4.28
CA GLY A 607 12.61 7.16 3.68
C GLY A 607 14.08 7.57 3.80
N ILE A 608 14.65 7.48 5.00
CA ILE A 608 16.06 7.81 5.27
C ILE A 608 16.99 6.95 4.42
N THR A 609 16.74 5.65 4.34
CA THR A 609 17.58 4.70 3.60
C THR A 609 17.45 4.77 2.07
N ARG A 610 16.59 5.69 1.56
CA ARG A 610 16.54 5.99 0.11
C ARG A 610 17.65 6.94 -0.32
N ALA A 611 18.25 7.67 0.62
CA ALA A 611 19.33 8.62 0.34
C ALA A 611 20.67 7.91 0.12
N LYS A 612 21.39 8.34 -0.92
CA LYS A 612 22.77 7.89 -1.20
C LYS A 612 23.81 8.80 -0.56
N GLU A 613 23.70 10.12 -0.79
CA GLU A 613 24.74 11.10 -0.50
C GLU A 613 24.30 12.16 0.51
N ARG A 614 23.06 12.67 0.41
CA ARG A 614 22.56 13.76 1.23
C ARG A 614 21.16 13.49 1.76
N LEU A 615 20.97 13.82 3.04
CA LEU A 615 19.69 13.70 3.73
C LEU A 615 19.33 15.01 4.41
N TYR A 616 18.13 15.51 4.13
CA TYR A 616 17.53 16.68 4.74
C TYR A 616 16.21 16.27 5.40
N LEU A 617 16.05 16.65 6.66
CA LEU A 617 14.79 16.50 7.41
C LEU A 617 14.27 17.89 7.72
N SER A 618 12.97 18.11 7.58
CA SER A 618 12.38 19.40 7.95
C SER A 618 11.09 19.27 8.74
N ASN A 619 10.85 20.24 9.61
CA ASN A 619 9.64 20.35 10.39
C ASN A 619 9.17 21.81 10.49
N CYS A 620 7.87 22.03 10.72
CA CYS A 620 7.29 23.33 10.98
C CYS A 620 6.91 23.50 12.44
N SER A 621 7.10 24.70 12.99
CA SER A 621 6.57 25.03 14.32
C SER A 621 5.08 25.36 14.33
N GLN A 622 4.50 25.66 13.16
CA GLN A 622 3.07 25.97 12.99
C GLN A 622 2.55 25.39 11.67
N ARG A 623 1.38 24.71 11.71
CA ARG A 623 0.64 24.30 10.51
C ARG A 623 -0.79 24.84 10.55
N PHE A 624 -1.35 25.09 9.37
CA PHE A 624 -2.75 25.47 9.25
C PHE A 624 -3.60 24.23 9.06
N THR A 625 -4.58 24.03 9.94
CA THR A 625 -5.58 22.97 9.84
C THR A 625 -6.97 23.58 9.64
N TRP A 626 -7.82 22.89 8.86
CA TRP A 626 -9.23 23.26 8.72
C TRP A 626 -10.01 22.66 9.88
N ASN A 627 -10.94 23.42 10.44
CA ASN A 627 -11.87 22.84 11.41
C ASN A 627 -12.79 21.82 10.71
N ASN A 628 -13.40 20.93 11.50
CA ASN A 628 -14.32 19.88 11.01
C ASN A 628 -15.51 20.43 10.18
N SER A 629 -15.83 21.71 10.25
CA SER A 629 -16.85 22.38 9.44
C SER A 629 -16.33 22.96 8.12
N GLY A 630 -15.01 22.89 7.87
CA GLY A 630 -14.40 23.38 6.62
C GLY A 630 -14.46 24.91 6.40
N LYS A 631 -14.84 25.69 7.41
CA LYS A 631 -15.10 27.15 7.25
C LYS A 631 -14.00 28.05 7.81
N ASN A 632 -13.19 27.57 8.76
CA ASN A 632 -12.14 28.39 9.37
C ASN A 632 -10.80 27.67 9.37
N MET A 633 -9.74 28.40 9.10
CA MET A 633 -8.36 27.94 9.09
C MET A 633 -7.69 28.40 10.40
N PHE A 634 -7.19 27.47 11.19
CA PHE A 634 -6.49 27.75 12.44
C PHE A 634 -5.01 27.44 12.29
N SER A 635 -4.17 28.31 12.87
CA SER A 635 -2.76 28.03 13.06
C SER A 635 -2.61 27.17 14.32
N GLN A 636 -2.14 25.96 14.16
CA GLN A 636 -1.85 25.06 15.27
C GLN A 636 -0.34 24.96 15.46
N THR A 637 0.12 25.12 16.70
CA THR A 637 1.52 24.86 17.06
C THR A 637 1.79 23.36 16.93
N GLN A 638 2.85 23.02 16.22
CA GLN A 638 3.26 21.64 16.01
C GLN A 638 4.44 21.27 16.90
N LEU A 639 4.40 20.09 17.47
CA LEU A 639 5.55 19.52 18.16
C LEU A 639 6.45 18.80 17.15
N PRO A 640 7.79 18.91 17.28
CA PRO A 640 8.69 18.09 16.50
C PRO A 640 8.37 16.61 16.67
N SER A 641 8.63 15.82 15.65
CA SER A 641 8.46 14.36 15.70
C SER A 641 9.21 13.76 16.89
N GLN A 642 8.59 12.82 17.58
CA GLN A 642 9.28 12.04 18.63
C GLN A 642 10.49 11.29 18.08
N PHE A 643 10.50 10.90 16.80
CA PHE A 643 11.63 10.23 16.16
C PHE A 643 12.92 11.07 16.18
N LEU A 644 12.79 12.41 16.23
CA LEU A 644 13.96 13.28 16.42
C LEU A 644 14.59 13.15 17.82
N SER A 645 13.83 12.75 18.82
CA SER A 645 14.37 12.49 20.17
C SER A 645 15.01 11.11 20.32
N GLU A 646 14.70 10.21 19.39
CA GLU A 646 15.25 8.85 19.31
C GLU A 646 16.63 8.82 18.62
N ILE A 647 16.98 9.90 17.89
CA ILE A 647 18.25 10.01 17.16
C ILE A 647 19.17 11.00 17.88
N PRO A 648 20.42 10.64 18.17
CA PRO A 648 21.41 11.55 18.79
C PRO A 648 21.59 12.84 17.99
N GLY A 649 21.60 13.97 18.70
CA GLY A 649 21.66 15.30 18.08
C GLY A 649 22.96 15.59 17.34
N ASP A 650 24.05 14.92 17.69
CA ASP A 650 25.36 15.02 17.03
C ASP A 650 25.40 14.36 15.65
N LEU A 651 24.40 13.56 15.29
CA LEU A 651 24.22 13.03 13.95
C LEU A 651 23.63 14.04 12.97
N PHE A 652 23.10 15.18 13.46
CA PHE A 652 22.49 16.22 12.66
C PHE A 652 23.27 17.54 12.68
N LYS A 653 23.23 18.22 11.55
CA LYS A 653 23.46 19.67 11.45
C LYS A 653 22.10 20.36 11.59
N THR A 654 21.86 21.03 12.72
CA THR A 654 20.56 21.66 12.99
C THR A 654 20.57 23.12 12.57
N ALA A 655 19.51 23.57 11.90
CA ALA A 655 19.32 24.94 11.47
C ALA A 655 17.87 25.38 11.62
N GLU A 656 17.68 26.71 11.78
CA GLU A 656 16.36 27.36 11.67
C GLU A 656 16.31 28.18 10.38
N TYR A 657 15.19 28.09 9.66
CA TYR A 657 14.92 28.90 8.49
C TYR A 657 14.08 30.11 8.87
N SER A 658 14.70 31.30 8.78
CA SER A 658 14.08 32.55 9.22
C SER A 658 13.06 33.10 8.22
N ASN A 659 12.22 34.07 8.67
CA ASN A 659 11.30 34.78 7.79
C ASN A 659 12.03 35.66 6.74
N SER A 660 13.30 35.99 6.95
CA SER A 660 14.16 36.74 5.99
C SER A 660 14.81 35.81 4.93
N GLY A 661 14.57 34.50 4.99
CA GLY A 661 15.19 33.54 4.06
C GLY A 661 16.62 33.18 4.45
N GLU A 662 17.04 33.42 5.69
CA GLU A 662 18.38 33.07 6.18
C GLU A 662 18.36 31.72 6.88
N ILE A 663 19.43 30.93 6.69
CA ILE A 663 19.67 29.67 7.40
C ILE A 663 20.56 29.98 8.60
N ILE A 664 20.02 29.81 9.79
CA ILE A 664 20.73 30.04 11.06
C ILE A 664 21.04 28.69 11.68
N PHE A 665 22.33 28.29 11.69
CA PHE A 665 22.76 27.07 12.35
C PHE A 665 22.65 27.21 13.87
N VAL A 666 22.01 26.23 14.51
CA VAL A 666 21.74 26.22 15.96
C VAL A 666 22.36 24.98 16.57
N GLU A 667 23.16 25.12 17.63
CA GLU A 667 23.59 23.98 18.41
C GLU A 667 22.43 23.47 19.28
N ARG A 668 21.89 22.30 18.94
CA ARG A 668 20.93 21.63 19.79
C ARG A 668 21.65 20.89 20.93
N LYS A 669 21.59 21.42 22.13
CA LYS A 669 21.99 20.66 23.34
C LYS A 669 20.89 19.67 23.65
N PHE A 670 21.01 18.44 23.16
CA PHE A 670 20.19 17.35 23.64
C PHE A 670 20.69 16.92 25.02
N ASP A 671 19.79 16.95 26.01
CA ASP A 671 20.10 16.56 27.38
C ASP A 671 20.34 15.04 27.42
N LYS A 672 21.61 14.62 27.44
CA LYS A 672 22.01 13.20 27.58
C LYS A 672 21.40 12.50 28.80
N LYS A 673 20.83 13.26 29.74
CA LYS A 673 20.14 12.73 30.92
C LYS A 673 18.83 12.01 30.62
N VAL A 674 18.18 12.27 29.48
CA VAL A 674 16.93 11.58 29.11
C VAL A 674 17.23 10.22 28.49
N LEU A 675 18.31 10.08 27.70
CA LEU A 675 18.68 8.82 27.03
C LEU A 675 19.29 7.76 27.98
N ASN A 676 20.04 8.17 29.03
CA ASN A 676 20.55 7.22 30.01
C ASN A 676 19.48 6.66 30.97
N LYS A 677 18.28 7.28 31.01
CA LYS A 677 17.14 6.71 31.75
C LYS A 677 16.44 5.59 30.99
N THR A 678 16.57 5.53 29.67
CA THR A 678 15.95 4.48 28.85
C THR A 678 16.82 3.24 28.66
N LYS A 679 18.16 3.35 28.62
CA LYS A 679 19.05 2.18 28.54
C LYS A 679 19.24 1.42 29.85
N ASN A 680 18.87 2.00 31.01
CA ASN A 680 18.92 1.36 32.33
C ASN A 680 17.54 1.22 33.02
N LYS A 681 16.45 1.36 32.28
CA LYS A 681 15.15 0.89 32.75
C LYS A 681 14.94 -0.56 32.28
N LYS A 682 15.67 -1.49 32.87
CA LYS A 682 14.96 -2.55 33.59
C LYS A 682 13.98 -1.82 34.51
N VAL A 683 12.71 -1.87 34.11
CA VAL A 683 11.51 -1.67 34.88
C VAL A 683 11.81 -1.32 36.35
N LEU A 684 11.90 -0.02 36.65
CA LEU A 684 11.41 0.39 37.97
C LEU A 684 9.89 0.35 37.80
N GLY A 685 9.33 -0.82 38.10
CA GLY A 685 7.90 -1.02 38.19
C GLY A 685 7.35 0.09 39.10
N ASN A 686 6.52 0.97 38.53
CA ASN A 686 5.46 1.54 39.33
C ASN A 686 4.61 0.32 39.68
N ASN A 687 4.83 -0.24 40.88
CA ASN A 687 4.02 -1.34 41.42
C ASN A 687 2.61 -0.79 41.60
N PHE A 688 1.83 -0.77 40.51
CA PHE A 688 0.41 -0.54 40.57
C PHE A 688 -0.21 -1.84 41.12
N ASN A 689 -1.08 -1.71 42.11
CA ASN A 689 -1.87 -2.81 42.63
C ASN A 689 -3.35 -2.59 42.30
N ILE A 690 -4.08 -3.66 42.24
CA ILE A 690 -5.57 -3.56 42.16
C ILE A 690 -6.05 -2.76 43.37
N SER A 691 -6.96 -1.83 43.14
CA SER A 691 -7.49 -0.85 44.10
C SER A 691 -6.63 0.38 44.36
N ASP A 692 -5.47 0.53 43.72
CA ASP A 692 -4.73 1.78 43.79
C ASP A 692 -5.52 2.93 43.14
N VAL A 693 -5.51 4.09 43.79
CA VAL A 693 -6.05 5.33 43.23
C VAL A 693 -4.98 6.00 42.40
N VAL A 694 -5.30 6.28 41.14
CA VAL A 694 -4.37 6.87 40.18
C VAL A 694 -4.95 8.13 39.56
N ILE A 695 -4.08 9.05 39.16
CA ILE A 695 -4.45 10.27 38.45
C ILE A 695 -3.90 10.20 37.03
N HIS A 696 -4.80 10.29 36.04
CA HIS A 696 -4.45 10.38 34.63
C HIS A 696 -4.62 11.81 34.14
N LYS A 697 -3.64 12.32 33.37
CA LYS A 697 -3.64 13.73 32.91
C LYS A 697 -4.88 14.14 32.10
N VAL A 698 -5.51 13.18 31.39
CA VAL A 698 -6.68 13.45 30.52
C VAL A 698 -7.98 12.97 31.16
N PHE A 699 -7.98 11.83 31.87
CA PHE A 699 -9.18 11.19 32.40
C PHE A 699 -9.46 11.49 33.88
N GLY A 700 -8.54 12.19 34.54
CA GLY A 700 -8.68 12.56 35.97
C GLY A 700 -8.37 11.40 36.91
N GLU A 701 -9.03 11.40 38.08
CA GLU A 701 -8.86 10.41 39.16
C GLU A 701 -9.63 9.13 38.83
N GLY A 702 -9.00 7.98 39.09
CA GLY A 702 -9.60 6.67 38.84
C GLY A 702 -8.99 5.57 39.73
N VAL A 703 -9.66 4.42 39.80
CA VAL A 703 -9.26 3.26 40.60
C VAL A 703 -8.92 2.09 39.68
N ILE A 704 -7.83 1.42 39.93
CA ILE A 704 -7.40 0.23 39.18
C ILE A 704 -8.28 -0.94 39.56
N LEU A 705 -9.07 -1.47 38.62
CA LEU A 705 -9.96 -2.60 38.79
C LEU A 705 -9.30 -3.95 38.53
N ASN A 706 -8.39 -3.98 37.55
CA ASN A 706 -7.68 -5.21 37.17
C ASN A 706 -6.34 -4.90 36.51
N ILE A 707 -5.41 -5.84 36.56
CA ILE A 707 -4.10 -5.80 35.91
C ILE A 707 -4.01 -7.07 35.06
N SER A 708 -3.68 -6.96 33.77
CA SER A 708 -3.58 -8.10 32.87
C SER A 708 -2.56 -9.11 33.36
N LYS A 709 -2.93 -10.41 33.37
CA LYS A 709 -2.03 -11.50 33.75
C LYS A 709 -1.00 -11.84 32.66
N GLU A 710 -1.29 -11.45 31.43
CA GLU A 710 -0.41 -11.70 30.26
C GLU A 710 0.57 -10.55 30.02
N ASN A 711 0.19 -9.36 30.48
CA ASN A 711 0.99 -8.15 30.32
C ASN A 711 0.75 -7.23 31.51
N GLU A 712 1.65 -7.29 32.52
CA GLU A 712 1.55 -6.50 33.78
C GLU A 712 1.50 -4.98 33.55
N GLU A 713 1.66 -4.54 32.30
CA GLU A 713 1.60 -3.14 31.90
C GLU A 713 0.17 -2.66 31.54
N GLU A 714 -0.79 -3.56 31.35
CA GLU A 714 -2.18 -3.21 31.01
C GLU A 714 -3.05 -3.11 32.28
N LEU A 715 -3.53 -1.90 32.55
CA LEU A 715 -4.33 -1.57 33.72
C LEU A 715 -5.77 -1.25 33.30
N LEU A 716 -6.75 -1.98 33.84
CA LEU A 716 -8.15 -1.64 33.68
C LEU A 716 -8.55 -0.65 34.80
N ILE A 717 -8.83 0.60 34.44
CA ILE A 717 -9.06 1.71 35.38
C ILE A 717 -10.49 2.25 35.21
N LYS A 718 -11.21 2.38 36.33
CA LYS A 718 -12.49 3.09 36.40
C LYS A 718 -12.23 4.52 36.84
N PHE A 719 -12.42 5.48 35.93
CA PHE A 719 -12.30 6.90 36.23
C PHE A 719 -13.63 7.48 36.73
N GLU A 720 -13.56 8.44 37.66
CA GLU A 720 -14.75 9.02 38.30
C GLU A 720 -15.72 9.67 37.30
N ASN A 721 -15.19 10.30 36.26
CA ASN A 721 -15.94 11.02 35.24
C ASN A 721 -16.32 10.18 34.00
N HIS A 722 -16.17 8.85 34.06
CA HIS A 722 -16.47 7.96 32.94
C HIS A 722 -17.33 6.78 33.35
N ASP A 723 -18.41 6.49 32.60
CA ASP A 723 -19.33 5.41 32.93
C ASP A 723 -18.75 4.02 32.76
N LYS A 724 -17.80 3.81 31.84
CA LYS A 724 -17.15 2.50 31.59
C LYS A 724 -15.68 2.53 31.97
N PRO A 725 -15.15 1.41 32.53
CA PRO A 725 -13.70 1.28 32.75
C PRO A 725 -12.91 1.39 31.44
N LYS A 726 -11.70 1.94 31.52
CA LYS A 726 -10.78 2.08 30.38
C LYS A 726 -9.52 1.26 30.60
N LEU A 727 -9.03 0.60 29.54
CA LEU A 727 -7.76 -0.10 29.52
C LEU A 727 -6.64 0.92 29.22
N ILE A 728 -5.69 1.07 30.14
CA ILE A 728 -4.57 2.03 30.07
C ILE A 728 -3.26 1.27 30.25
N LEU A 729 -2.27 1.55 29.40
CA LEU A 729 -0.92 1.02 29.53
C LEU A 729 -0.11 1.84 30.55
N SER A 730 0.42 1.19 31.58
CA SER A 730 1.17 1.81 32.67
C SER A 730 2.46 2.52 32.21
N ALA A 731 3.05 2.06 31.12
CA ALA A 731 4.29 2.58 30.53
C ALA A 731 4.16 4.00 29.94
N PHE A 732 2.96 4.44 29.63
CA PHE A 732 2.72 5.77 29.05
C PHE A 732 2.58 6.84 30.11
N GLY A 733 3.61 7.19 30.83
CA GLY A 733 3.90 8.39 31.67
C GLY A 733 2.80 9.39 32.09
N SER A 734 1.53 9.07 31.82
CA SER A 734 0.35 9.88 32.14
C SER A 734 -0.36 9.46 33.44
N LEU A 735 0.03 8.30 34.02
CA LEU A 735 -0.51 7.79 35.28
C LEU A 735 0.45 8.07 36.44
N SER A 736 -0.06 8.68 37.52
CA SER A 736 0.63 8.81 38.81
C SER A 736 -0.23 8.23 39.92
N LYS A 737 0.40 7.51 40.86
CA LYS A 737 -0.28 7.01 42.05
C LYS A 737 -0.60 8.18 42.97
N LYS A 738 -1.84 8.28 43.45
CA LYS A 738 -2.22 9.25 44.48
C LYS A 738 -1.64 8.76 45.81
N ILE A 739 -0.61 9.44 46.30
CA ILE A 739 -0.05 9.18 47.64
C ILE A 739 -0.88 10.01 48.62
N GLU A 740 -1.54 9.40 49.56
CA GLU A 740 -2.11 10.10 50.70
C GLU A 740 -0.95 10.72 51.47
N SER A 741 -0.80 12.05 51.40
CA SER A 741 0.18 12.79 52.18
C SER A 741 -0.24 12.81 53.64
N SER A 742 0.53 12.16 54.53
CA SER A 742 0.59 12.54 55.91
C SER A 742 1.14 13.97 56.01
N ASP A 743 0.42 14.83 56.69
CA ASP A 743 0.73 16.24 56.92
C ASP A 743 2.21 16.51 57.20
N GLN A 744 2.90 17.14 56.29
CA GLN A 744 4.05 18.04 56.43
C GLN A 744 4.69 18.23 55.03
N ASP A 745 4.35 19.36 54.38
CA ASP A 745 5.09 20.14 53.37
C ASP A 745 4.13 20.95 52.47
N PHE A 746 3.35 21.80 53.12
CA PHE A 746 2.38 22.71 52.42
C PHE A 746 2.82 24.14 52.45
N ASP A 747 4.09 24.47 52.14
CA ASP A 747 4.50 25.90 52.11
C ASP A 747 5.30 26.38 50.90
N TYR A 748 5.41 25.57 49.82
CA TYR A 748 6.16 26.02 48.61
C TYR A 748 5.33 26.33 47.37
N LEU A 749 4.01 26.15 47.39
CA LEU A 749 3.13 26.36 46.23
C LEU A 749 2.10 27.49 46.40
N LYS A 750 2.23 28.38 47.41
CA LYS A 750 1.34 29.57 47.57
C LYS A 750 1.79 30.82 46.80
N GLY A 751 2.81 30.75 45.97
CA GLY A 751 3.43 31.89 45.29
C GLY A 751 3.03 32.18 43.85
N LEU A 752 2.15 31.37 43.20
CA LEU A 752 1.89 31.51 41.78
C LEU A 752 0.40 31.56 41.37
N ASN A 753 -0.49 31.98 42.22
CA ASN A 753 -1.87 32.28 41.81
C ASN A 753 -2.26 33.69 42.19
N ASN A 754 -1.93 34.67 41.35
CA ASN A 754 -2.63 35.95 41.26
C ASN A 754 -2.41 36.56 39.89
N SER A 755 -3.25 36.20 38.93
CA SER A 755 -3.74 37.14 37.88
C SER A 755 -4.96 36.56 37.21
N ASN A 756 -6.08 37.21 37.44
CA ASN A 756 -7.41 37.09 36.92
C ASN A 756 -7.49 36.79 35.41
N SER A 757 -8.39 35.87 35.00
CA SER A 757 -9.61 36.30 34.26
C SER A 757 -10.47 35.08 33.98
N ASP A 758 -11.73 35.20 34.43
CA ASP A 758 -12.86 34.35 34.07
C ASP A 758 -13.00 34.28 32.55
N ASP A 759 -13.09 33.08 32.01
CA ASP A 759 -13.92 32.80 30.84
C ASP A 759 -14.30 31.32 30.81
N ASP A 760 -15.58 31.14 30.77
CA ASP A 760 -16.45 30.01 30.81
C ASP A 760 -16.19 29.02 29.62
N PHE A 761 -15.73 27.81 29.87
CA PHE A 761 -15.61 26.74 28.87
C PHE A 761 -16.45 25.52 29.25
N SER A 762 -17.78 25.70 29.31
CA SER A 762 -18.74 24.60 29.56
C SER A 762 -19.62 24.25 28.35
N GLU A 763 -19.13 24.37 27.10
CA GLU A 763 -19.95 24.02 25.93
C GLU A 763 -19.14 23.42 24.78
N TYR A 764 -18.42 22.31 24.98
CA TYR A 764 -17.88 21.54 23.85
C TYR A 764 -17.61 20.08 24.19
N PHE A 765 -18.62 19.35 24.68
CA PHE A 765 -18.62 17.89 24.65
C PHE A 765 -20.06 17.35 24.46
N ASN A 766 -20.58 17.46 23.24
CA ASN A 766 -21.64 16.62 22.71
C ASN A 766 -21.54 16.59 21.19
N ASP A 767 -21.31 15.42 20.67
CA ASP A 767 -21.55 14.70 19.42
C ASP A 767 -20.32 14.02 18.86
#